data_f385fe8c9bf497ac7bb9695927d76cc8
#
_entry.id   f385fe8c9bf497ac7bb9695927d76cc8
#
_cell.length_a   1.000
_cell.length_b   1.000
_cell.length_c   1.000
_cell.angle_alpha   90.00
_cell.angle_beta   90.00
_cell.angle_gamma   90.00
#
_symmetry.space_group_name_H-M   'P 1'
#
loop_
_entity.id
_entity.type
_entity.pdbx_description
1 polymer ?
#
loop_
_entity_poly.entity_id
_entity_poly.type
_entity_poly.pdbx_seq_one_letter_code
_entity_poly.pdbx_strand_id
1 'polypeptide(L)'
;VEADDLPRRPITRVILVDTQTLTRLKGMSSRTKVHIIDHHAFARELDPGTTYSVEEIGATTTLLVEQISEARLPLSPIEATLLLLGIYEDTGSLSYPTTTPRDVRCAAWLLEQGANLEVVNKFLHHPLSEEQRQLYDQLLENSQTHEFAGQSVVIATASVKGYVEEIATLAHKLRDLFEPAALFVLVELDERIQLVARSSSETIDVAEIAAHFDGGGHSQAAAAVIRGQALTQVQAKLLELLKAHIKPAVTVGQIMSYGVHTLPPDTTVAEAAEMMRRYGHEGFPVVEDGRIVGILTRGQIDKALQLGFDKASISFYMYKGEVSVCPDDSVQKLQAVMMEHGLGQVPVVERGQIIGIVTRTDLIKLWSAPPRRTRRAEVARLIEDALPVPLLELIQKASQTAAQMGYSLYVVGGFVRDLLLGTPTLDLDLVVEGNAIALAKRLQKEVGGRVTSHARFGTAKLILDEQTFPIPYLDFVTARIEFYEHPTALPQVERSSIKQDLHRRDFTINTLAICLDPDRYGELLDFYGGEQDLKRGLIRVLHSLSFVEDPTRMLRAARLEQRLGFRIEERTEELIGNALDLLDRTTGERIRHELYLILEEERPEGALCRLDELGVLAQIYPGLKCDDWLRERFRKLRESLEAGSWELAASGQQISILYLALLTYRLSASELEGLIERLKMASEEATLLRQVNKLRSSESELAEIHRPSAIYRLLKHYSPQTIFIVWIATDSESVRKRLELHHRKLRFVEPEIDGEYLKAMGLKPGPLFGRILSALRDARLDEEVASLEEEKALVEKLLSRKELAS
;
A
#
# COMPACT_ATOMS: atom_id res chain seq x y z
N VAL A 1 0.23 52.94 -14.56
CA VAL A 1 -0.33 53.38 -15.84
C VAL A 1 -1.76 52.84 -15.90
N GLU A 2 -2.75 53.71 -15.82
CA GLU A 2 -4.14 53.27 -15.95
C GLU A 2 -4.42 52.77 -17.36
N ALA A 3 -5.40 51.82 -17.50
CA ALA A 3 -5.77 51.24 -18.81
C ALA A 3 -6.19 52.30 -19.84
N ASP A 4 -6.65 53.47 -19.38
CA ASP A 4 -7.02 54.61 -20.20
C ASP A 4 -5.84 55.45 -20.72
N ASP A 5 -4.66 55.32 -20.12
CA ASP A 5 -3.42 56.03 -20.51
C ASP A 5 -2.66 55.34 -21.65
N LEU A 6 -3.11 54.11 -22.02
CA LEU A 6 -2.45 53.34 -23.06
C LEU A 6 -2.66 54.02 -24.44
N PRO A 7 -1.58 54.16 -25.24
CA PRO A 7 -1.69 54.73 -26.58
C PRO A 7 -2.60 53.89 -27.48
N ARG A 8 -3.46 54.49 -28.27
CA ARG A 8 -4.42 53.86 -29.22
C ARG A 8 -3.68 53.14 -30.36
N ARG A 9 -2.79 52.21 -30.07
CA ARG A 9 -2.07 51.36 -31.03
C ARG A 9 -2.55 49.92 -30.95
N PRO A 10 -2.54 49.16 -32.08
CA PRO A 10 -2.86 47.73 -32.01
C PRO A 10 -1.89 46.97 -31.07
N ILE A 11 -2.44 46.23 -30.14
CA ILE A 11 -1.67 45.39 -29.21
C ILE A 11 -1.47 44.04 -29.87
N THR A 12 -0.23 43.68 -30.16
CA THR A 12 0.12 42.39 -30.79
C THR A 12 0.37 41.27 -29.79
N ARG A 13 0.87 41.62 -28.58
CA ARG A 13 1.16 40.66 -27.49
C ARG A 13 0.84 41.25 -26.14
N VAL A 14 0.25 40.44 -25.29
CA VAL A 14 0.02 40.72 -23.85
C VAL A 14 0.71 39.62 -23.05
N ILE A 15 1.45 39.99 -22.00
CA ILE A 15 2.02 39.08 -21.03
C ILE A 15 1.32 39.37 -19.72
N LEU A 16 0.65 38.38 -19.16
CA LEU A 16 0.05 38.43 -17.81
C LEU A 16 1.07 37.81 -16.83
N VAL A 17 1.35 38.51 -15.76
CA VAL A 17 2.27 38.07 -14.72
C VAL A 17 1.50 38.02 -13.42
N ASP A 18 1.57 36.91 -12.71
CA ASP A 18 0.93 36.70 -11.41
C ASP A 18 -0.61 36.85 -11.45
N THR A 19 -1.20 36.57 -12.61
CA THR A 19 -2.65 36.54 -12.79
C THR A 19 -3.04 35.75 -14.03
N GLN A 20 -4.17 35.05 -13.95
CA GLN A 20 -4.77 34.32 -15.08
C GLN A 20 -5.98 35.07 -15.67
N THR A 21 -6.34 36.21 -15.10
CA THR A 21 -7.52 36.99 -15.55
C THR A 21 -7.12 38.09 -16.53
N LEU A 22 -7.57 37.94 -17.77
CA LEU A 22 -7.33 38.91 -18.79
C LEU A 22 -8.33 40.09 -18.74
N THR A 23 -7.85 41.29 -18.40
CA THR A 23 -8.62 42.49 -18.55
C THR A 23 -8.50 43.01 -19.99
N ARG A 24 -9.60 43.22 -20.66
CA ARG A 24 -9.64 43.67 -22.06
C ARG A 24 -9.12 45.12 -22.19
N LEU A 25 -7.95 45.29 -22.76
CA LEU A 25 -7.31 46.57 -22.96
C LEU A 25 -7.74 47.19 -24.31
N LYS A 26 -7.79 48.56 -24.38
CA LYS A 26 -8.03 49.29 -25.64
C LYS A 26 -6.92 48.97 -26.65
N GLY A 27 -7.25 48.49 -27.84
CA GLY A 27 -6.28 48.10 -28.87
C GLY A 27 -6.06 46.60 -29.02
N MET A 28 -6.62 45.75 -28.13
CA MET A 28 -6.64 44.32 -28.31
C MET A 28 -7.61 43.86 -29.40
N SER A 29 -7.26 42.82 -30.13
CA SER A 29 -8.07 42.18 -31.17
C SER A 29 -7.99 40.64 -31.02
N SER A 30 -8.74 39.91 -31.82
CA SER A 30 -8.65 38.43 -31.88
C SER A 30 -7.29 37.89 -32.35
N ARG A 31 -6.40 38.77 -32.82
CA ARG A 31 -5.02 38.45 -33.24
C ARG A 31 -3.99 38.73 -32.13
N THR A 32 -4.39 39.35 -31.04
CA THR A 32 -3.48 39.62 -29.90
C THR A 32 -3.09 38.31 -29.24
N LYS A 33 -1.78 38.01 -29.20
CA LYS A 33 -1.25 36.82 -28.53
C LYS A 33 -1.20 37.11 -27.03
N VAL A 34 -1.71 36.19 -26.24
CA VAL A 34 -1.68 36.25 -24.76
C VAL A 34 -0.72 35.20 -24.26
N HIS A 35 0.14 35.57 -23.31
CA HIS A 35 1.00 34.66 -22.60
C HIS A 35 0.86 34.88 -21.08
N ILE A 36 0.66 33.81 -20.33
CA ILE A 36 0.47 33.86 -18.88
C ILE A 36 1.72 33.30 -18.20
N ILE A 37 2.25 34.01 -17.22
CA ILE A 37 3.33 33.52 -16.32
C ILE A 37 2.76 33.63 -14.91
N ASP A 38 2.55 32.48 -14.25
CA ASP A 38 1.87 32.46 -12.96
C ASP A 38 2.34 31.25 -12.12
N HIS A 39 2.24 31.35 -10.81
CA HIS A 39 2.57 30.28 -9.87
C HIS A 39 1.31 29.64 -9.25
N HIS A 40 0.14 30.20 -9.51
CA HIS A 40 -1.12 29.66 -9.01
C HIS A 40 -1.63 28.50 -9.87
N ALA A 41 -2.28 27.50 -9.24
CA ALA A 41 -2.96 26.44 -9.97
C ALA A 41 -4.02 26.99 -10.94
N PHE A 42 -4.27 26.29 -12.06
CA PHE A 42 -5.28 26.73 -13.04
C PHE A 42 -6.68 26.82 -12.44
N ALA A 43 -7.26 28.02 -12.46
CA ALA A 43 -8.61 28.29 -11.95
C ALA A 43 -9.72 28.07 -13.00
N ARG A 44 -9.40 28.06 -14.32
CA ARG A 44 -10.34 27.96 -15.44
C ARG A 44 -9.70 27.30 -16.67
N GLU A 45 -10.52 26.76 -17.57
CA GLU A 45 -10.09 26.44 -18.93
C GLU A 45 -9.65 27.73 -19.65
N LEU A 46 -8.49 27.71 -20.26
CA LEU A 46 -7.91 28.86 -20.97
C LEU A 46 -8.48 29.00 -22.37
N ASP A 47 -8.60 30.22 -22.85
CA ASP A 47 -9.06 30.50 -24.21
C ASP A 47 -8.12 29.88 -25.25
N PRO A 48 -8.67 29.30 -26.36
CA PRO A 48 -7.87 28.73 -27.43
C PRO A 48 -6.89 29.75 -28.03
N GLY A 49 -5.57 29.43 -27.96
CA GLY A 49 -4.49 30.31 -28.46
C GLY A 49 -3.73 31.08 -27.39
N THR A 50 -4.10 30.95 -26.12
CA THR A 50 -3.30 31.44 -24.99
C THR A 50 -2.13 30.49 -24.76
N THR A 51 -0.92 31.02 -24.62
CA THR A 51 0.27 30.28 -24.18
C THR A 51 0.53 30.56 -22.72
N TYR A 52 1.17 29.62 -22.00
CA TYR A 52 1.38 29.76 -20.56
C TYR A 52 2.69 29.12 -20.06
N SER A 53 3.21 29.70 -18.99
CA SER A 53 4.26 29.15 -18.13
C SER A 53 3.72 29.20 -16.72
N VAL A 54 2.99 28.13 -16.31
CA VAL A 54 2.33 28.06 -15.00
C VAL A 54 2.87 26.81 -14.29
N GLU A 55 3.45 27.03 -13.10
CA GLU A 55 4.02 25.97 -12.27
C GLU A 55 3.73 26.27 -10.80
N GLU A 56 3.34 25.26 -10.03
CA GLU A 56 3.10 25.40 -8.59
C GLU A 56 4.42 25.52 -7.82
N ILE A 57 4.86 26.75 -7.58
CA ILE A 57 6.06 27.13 -6.84
C ILE A 57 5.76 28.27 -5.87
N GLY A 58 6.71 28.68 -5.04
CA GLY A 58 6.50 29.70 -4.01
C GLY A 58 6.19 31.10 -4.53
N ALA A 59 6.71 31.50 -5.69
CA ALA A 59 6.53 32.84 -6.25
C ALA A 59 6.59 32.85 -7.79
N THR A 60 5.74 33.61 -8.44
CA THR A 60 5.83 33.86 -9.90
C THR A 60 7.19 34.46 -10.29
N THR A 61 7.74 35.29 -9.40
CA THR A 61 9.06 35.91 -9.57
C THR A 61 10.17 34.87 -9.71
N THR A 62 10.06 33.70 -9.08
CA THR A 62 11.03 32.58 -9.22
C THR A 62 11.12 32.12 -10.67
N LEU A 63 9.97 31.93 -11.39
CA LEU A 63 9.95 31.57 -12.79
C LEU A 63 10.68 32.61 -13.67
N LEU A 64 10.49 33.88 -13.38
CA LEU A 64 11.14 34.96 -14.10
C LEU A 64 12.65 34.98 -13.84
N VAL A 65 13.07 34.79 -12.60
CA VAL A 65 14.49 34.77 -12.20
C VAL A 65 15.22 33.59 -12.84
N GLU A 66 14.60 32.41 -12.90
CA GLU A 66 15.17 31.26 -13.61
C GLU A 66 15.40 31.57 -15.10
N GLN A 67 14.41 32.14 -15.78
CA GLN A 67 14.55 32.54 -17.19
C GLN A 67 15.66 33.58 -17.39
N ILE A 68 15.78 34.57 -16.49
CA ILE A 68 16.84 35.60 -16.52
C ILE A 68 18.22 34.94 -16.33
N SER A 69 18.33 34.03 -15.37
CA SER A 69 19.57 33.29 -15.06
C SER A 69 20.00 32.39 -16.20
N GLU A 70 19.06 31.62 -16.78
CA GLU A 70 19.32 30.74 -17.95
C GLU A 70 19.75 31.53 -19.18
N ALA A 71 19.12 32.69 -19.42
CA ALA A 71 19.48 33.62 -20.49
C ALA A 71 20.75 34.42 -20.22
N ARG A 72 21.35 34.26 -19.03
CA ARG A 72 22.56 35.00 -18.58
C ARG A 72 22.43 36.52 -18.74
N LEU A 73 21.27 37.08 -18.48
CA LEU A 73 21.04 38.51 -18.56
C LEU A 73 21.68 39.20 -17.34
N PRO A 74 22.43 40.29 -17.53
CA PRO A 74 23.01 41.04 -16.42
C PRO A 74 21.88 41.74 -15.65
N LEU A 75 21.95 41.66 -14.30
CA LEU A 75 21.06 42.39 -13.40
C LEU A 75 21.86 43.50 -12.65
N SER A 76 21.28 44.67 -12.51
CA SER A 76 21.77 45.65 -11.56
C SER A 76 21.38 45.26 -10.12
N PRO A 77 22.14 45.69 -9.09
CA PRO A 77 21.76 45.43 -7.69
C PRO A 77 20.33 45.89 -7.31
N ILE A 78 19.81 46.90 -7.97
CA ILE A 78 18.44 47.40 -7.76
C ILE A 78 17.43 46.39 -8.33
N GLU A 79 17.61 45.92 -9.56
CA GLU A 79 16.74 44.91 -10.18
C GLU A 79 16.77 43.61 -9.39
N ALA A 80 17.96 43.15 -8.99
CA ALA A 80 18.12 41.97 -8.13
C ALA A 80 17.38 42.14 -6.79
N THR A 81 17.40 43.33 -6.18
CA THR A 81 16.70 43.62 -4.94
C THR A 81 15.18 43.62 -5.12
N LEU A 82 14.67 44.17 -6.22
CA LEU A 82 13.24 44.15 -6.53
C LEU A 82 12.72 42.73 -6.80
N LEU A 83 13.47 41.91 -7.53
CA LEU A 83 13.12 40.53 -7.76
C LEU A 83 13.16 39.72 -6.48
N LEU A 84 14.14 39.92 -5.62
CA LEU A 84 14.21 39.29 -4.32
C LEU A 84 13.04 39.67 -3.42
N LEU A 85 12.61 40.95 -3.45
CA LEU A 85 11.42 41.41 -2.74
C LEU A 85 10.17 40.62 -3.16
N GLY A 86 9.95 40.39 -4.48
CA GLY A 86 8.82 39.61 -4.96
C GLY A 86 8.86 38.15 -4.47
N ILE A 87 10.03 37.49 -4.45
CA ILE A 87 10.15 36.13 -3.89
C ILE A 87 9.83 36.12 -2.39
N TYR A 88 10.37 37.11 -1.63
CA TYR A 88 10.18 37.18 -0.18
C TYR A 88 8.74 37.48 0.21
N GLU A 89 8.02 38.28 -0.58
CA GLU A 89 6.61 38.60 -0.36
C GLU A 89 5.72 37.36 -0.46
N ASP A 90 5.81 36.64 -1.57
CA ASP A 90 4.97 35.45 -1.83
C ASP A 90 5.33 34.25 -0.97
N THR A 91 6.59 34.14 -0.54
CA THR A 91 7.09 33.04 0.28
C THR A 91 7.14 33.33 1.78
N GLY A 92 6.65 34.50 2.20
CA GLY A 92 6.75 34.95 3.60
C GLY A 92 8.20 34.95 4.11
N SER A 93 9.12 35.55 3.36
CA SER A 93 10.57 35.49 3.61
C SER A 93 11.11 34.06 3.68
N LEU A 94 10.66 33.18 2.76
CA LEU A 94 11.01 31.77 2.64
C LEU A 94 10.49 30.87 3.80
N SER A 95 9.49 31.34 4.56
CA SER A 95 8.95 30.62 5.72
C SER A 95 7.61 29.92 5.45
N TYR A 96 6.92 30.21 4.33
CA TYR A 96 5.63 29.59 4.03
C TYR A 96 5.76 28.14 3.56
N PRO A 97 4.76 27.27 3.83
CA PRO A 97 4.77 25.87 3.36
C PRO A 97 4.82 25.69 1.84
N THR A 98 4.39 26.69 1.08
CA THR A 98 4.45 26.75 -0.38
C THR A 98 5.85 27.01 -0.94
N THR A 99 6.81 27.41 -0.08
CA THR A 99 8.20 27.68 -0.49
C THR A 99 8.87 26.40 -0.99
N THR A 100 9.46 26.48 -2.17
CA THR A 100 10.16 25.36 -2.80
C THR A 100 11.69 25.54 -2.76
N PRO A 101 12.48 24.49 -2.95
CA PRO A 101 13.93 24.63 -3.11
C PRO A 101 14.35 25.50 -4.30
N ARG A 102 13.46 25.72 -5.29
CA ARG A 102 13.71 26.62 -6.44
C ARG A 102 13.69 28.07 -5.99
N ASP A 103 12.74 28.46 -5.15
CA ASP A 103 12.66 29.83 -4.59
C ASP A 103 13.91 30.18 -3.80
N VAL A 104 14.38 29.25 -2.95
CA VAL A 104 15.60 29.43 -2.15
C VAL A 104 16.84 29.58 -3.06
N ARG A 105 16.96 28.79 -4.12
CA ARG A 105 18.07 28.91 -5.09
C ARG A 105 18.04 30.22 -5.84
N CYS A 106 16.88 30.69 -6.27
CA CYS A 106 16.71 31.98 -6.93
C CYS A 106 17.04 33.14 -5.97
N ALA A 107 16.60 33.07 -4.72
CA ALA A 107 16.97 34.06 -3.70
C ALA A 107 18.48 34.11 -3.47
N ALA A 108 19.15 32.96 -3.35
CA ALA A 108 20.60 32.89 -3.19
C ALA A 108 21.33 33.51 -4.42
N TRP A 109 20.88 33.16 -5.63
CA TRP A 109 21.45 33.71 -6.85
C TRP A 109 21.28 35.23 -6.96
N LEU A 110 20.09 35.77 -6.57
CA LEU A 110 19.86 37.22 -6.55
C LEU A 110 20.76 37.94 -5.56
N LEU A 111 21.05 37.33 -4.40
CA LEU A 111 22.04 37.86 -3.46
C LEU A 111 23.46 37.90 -4.05
N GLU A 112 23.84 36.90 -4.82
CA GLU A 112 25.12 36.89 -5.58
C GLU A 112 25.15 38.00 -6.64
N GLN A 113 24.00 38.39 -7.22
CA GLN A 113 23.88 39.55 -8.11
C GLN A 113 23.87 40.90 -7.38
N GLY A 114 24.00 40.94 -6.05
CA GLY A 114 24.10 42.14 -5.25
C GLY A 114 22.78 42.66 -4.71
N ALA A 115 21.74 41.82 -4.61
CA ALA A 115 20.47 42.18 -3.97
C ALA A 115 20.71 42.60 -2.50
N ASN A 116 20.00 43.64 -2.02
CA ASN A 116 20.17 44.21 -0.69
C ASN A 116 19.03 43.79 0.24
N LEU A 117 19.33 42.89 1.20
CA LEU A 117 18.38 42.41 2.21
C LEU A 117 17.88 43.49 3.15
N GLU A 118 18.68 44.53 3.46
CA GLU A 118 18.24 45.61 4.33
C GLU A 118 17.12 46.42 3.66
N VAL A 119 17.25 46.65 2.34
CA VAL A 119 16.22 47.31 1.54
C VAL A 119 14.97 46.44 1.46
N VAL A 120 15.11 45.10 1.20
CA VAL A 120 14.00 44.17 1.18
C VAL A 120 13.24 44.19 2.51
N ASN A 121 13.94 44.05 3.65
CA ASN A 121 13.33 44.08 4.97
C ASN A 121 12.59 45.41 5.23
N LYS A 122 13.16 46.54 4.80
CA LYS A 122 12.53 47.85 4.96
C LYS A 122 11.21 47.97 4.18
N PHE A 123 11.11 47.31 3.02
CA PHE A 123 9.90 47.33 2.22
C PHE A 123 8.87 46.31 2.69
N LEU A 124 9.26 45.15 3.21
CA LEU A 124 8.37 44.14 3.79
C LEU A 124 7.81 44.54 5.15
N HIS A 125 8.57 45.30 5.94
CA HIS A 125 8.21 45.69 7.30
C HIS A 125 8.04 47.22 7.44
N HIS A 126 7.04 47.76 6.74
CA HIS A 126 6.71 49.18 6.91
C HIS A 126 6.23 49.42 8.36
N PRO A 127 6.78 50.42 9.07
CA PRO A 127 6.22 50.84 10.33
C PRO A 127 4.81 51.37 10.09
N LEU A 128 3.88 51.00 10.97
CA LEU A 128 2.51 51.49 10.90
C LEU A 128 2.50 53.02 11.00
N SER A 129 1.63 53.71 10.22
CA SER A 129 1.35 55.13 10.43
C SER A 129 0.72 55.37 11.80
N GLU A 130 0.66 56.59 12.26
CA GLU A 130 0.05 56.90 13.56
C GLU A 130 -1.43 56.50 13.59
N GLU A 131 -2.16 56.75 12.48
CA GLU A 131 -3.57 56.35 12.29
C GLU A 131 -3.72 54.82 12.28
N GLN A 132 -2.83 54.13 11.59
CA GLN A 132 -2.83 52.66 11.55
C GLN A 132 -2.51 52.07 12.93
N ARG A 133 -1.59 52.70 13.72
CA ARG A 133 -1.27 52.23 15.06
C ARG A 133 -2.44 52.38 15.99
N GLN A 134 -3.11 53.52 15.98
CA GLN A 134 -4.29 53.77 16.80
C GLN A 134 -5.43 52.81 16.44
N LEU A 135 -5.64 52.55 15.16
CA LEU A 135 -6.62 51.57 14.70
C LEU A 135 -6.24 50.14 15.12
N TYR A 136 -4.97 49.75 15.02
CA TYR A 136 -4.45 48.46 15.47
C TYR A 136 -4.67 48.22 16.96
N ASP A 137 -4.37 49.21 17.80
CA ASP A 137 -4.57 49.17 19.26
C ASP A 137 -6.07 48.98 19.58
N GLN A 138 -6.98 49.70 18.93
CA GLN A 138 -8.42 49.51 19.07
C GLN A 138 -8.89 48.13 18.64
N LEU A 139 -8.43 47.63 17.51
CA LEU A 139 -8.75 46.28 17.03
C LEU A 139 -8.26 45.21 18.00
N LEU A 140 -7.06 45.40 18.57
CA LEU A 140 -6.50 44.46 19.53
C LEU A 140 -7.30 44.47 20.85
N GLU A 141 -7.66 45.61 21.38
CA GLU A 141 -8.47 45.76 22.60
C GLU A 141 -9.88 45.15 22.44
N ASN A 142 -10.48 45.30 21.26
CA ASN A 142 -11.83 44.84 20.97
C ASN A 142 -11.86 43.44 20.28
N SER A 143 -10.74 42.72 20.20
CA SER A 143 -10.66 41.38 19.66
C SER A 143 -11.34 40.37 20.59
N GLN A 144 -12.24 39.55 20.03
CA GLN A 144 -12.94 38.49 20.73
C GLN A 144 -12.65 37.18 20.05
N THR A 145 -12.17 36.20 20.82
CA THR A 145 -11.97 34.84 20.35
C THR A 145 -13.23 34.02 20.60
N HIS A 146 -13.73 33.41 19.54
CA HIS A 146 -14.89 32.49 19.56
C HIS A 146 -14.45 31.12 19.12
N GLU A 147 -15.09 30.09 19.61
CA GLU A 147 -14.86 28.71 19.21
C GLU A 147 -16.10 28.21 18.44
N PHE A 148 -15.90 27.79 17.18
CA PHE A 148 -16.93 27.19 16.34
C PHE A 148 -16.44 25.84 15.85
N ALA A 149 -17.20 24.79 16.15
CA ALA A 149 -16.91 23.42 15.74
C ALA A 149 -15.45 22.97 16.04
N GLY A 150 -14.87 23.47 17.18
CA GLY A 150 -13.50 23.20 17.58
C GLY A 150 -12.43 24.02 16.85
N GLN A 151 -12.81 25.08 16.16
CA GLN A 151 -11.90 26.00 15.49
C GLN A 151 -11.95 27.37 16.14
N SER A 152 -10.77 27.97 16.41
CA SER A 152 -10.65 29.31 16.97
C SER A 152 -10.88 30.36 15.89
N VAL A 153 -11.85 31.25 16.08
CA VAL A 153 -12.13 32.37 15.19
C VAL A 153 -12.03 33.66 15.98
N VAL A 154 -11.26 34.62 15.49
CA VAL A 154 -11.13 35.93 16.09
C VAL A 154 -11.94 36.97 15.31
N ILE A 155 -12.77 37.73 16.00
CA ILE A 155 -13.48 38.89 15.47
C ILE A 155 -12.94 40.13 16.15
N ALA A 156 -12.32 41.04 15.38
CA ALA A 156 -11.76 42.31 15.83
C ALA A 156 -12.61 43.47 15.29
N THR A 157 -13.01 44.39 16.15
CA THR A 157 -13.87 45.53 15.77
C THR A 157 -13.27 46.87 16.16
N ALA A 158 -13.44 47.88 15.32
CA ALA A 158 -13.06 49.25 15.63
C ALA A 158 -13.97 50.26 14.93
N SER A 159 -14.03 51.49 15.45
CA SER A 159 -14.75 52.63 14.82
C SER A 159 -13.80 53.82 14.75
N VAL A 160 -13.58 54.33 13.55
CA VAL A 160 -12.63 55.44 13.29
C VAL A 160 -13.30 56.49 12.41
N LYS A 161 -13.02 57.76 12.69
CA LYS A 161 -13.43 58.89 11.82
C LYS A 161 -12.37 59.12 10.76
N GLY A 162 -12.79 59.11 9.51
CA GLY A 162 -11.90 59.34 8.38
C GLY A 162 -11.45 58.05 7.68
N TYR A 163 -10.52 58.16 6.74
CA TYR A 163 -9.99 57.09 5.94
C TYR A 163 -8.65 56.58 6.50
N VAL A 164 -8.53 55.30 6.73
CA VAL A 164 -7.26 54.63 7.06
C VAL A 164 -6.89 53.70 5.93
N GLU A 165 -5.66 53.85 5.43
CA GLU A 165 -5.13 53.03 4.33
C GLU A 165 -4.72 51.62 4.84
N GLU A 166 -4.82 50.65 3.95
CA GLU A 166 -4.25 49.28 4.15
C GLU A 166 -4.74 48.54 5.41
N ILE A 167 -6.02 48.56 5.70
CA ILE A 167 -6.60 47.75 6.80
C ILE A 167 -6.25 46.26 6.66
N ALA A 168 -6.01 45.78 5.44
CA ALA A 168 -5.55 44.42 5.18
C ALA A 168 -4.20 44.08 5.87
N THR A 169 -3.29 45.05 5.93
CA THR A 169 -1.99 44.93 6.65
C THR A 169 -2.19 44.74 8.14
N LEU A 170 -3.16 45.45 8.75
CA LEU A 170 -3.51 45.26 10.15
C LEU A 170 -4.13 43.88 10.43
N ALA A 171 -4.96 43.40 9.52
CA ALA A 171 -5.52 42.03 9.61
C ALA A 171 -4.41 40.97 9.56
N HIS A 172 -3.36 41.13 8.75
CA HIS A 172 -2.22 40.20 8.77
C HIS A 172 -1.49 40.22 10.12
N LYS A 173 -1.21 41.38 10.68
CA LYS A 173 -0.55 41.48 11.98
C LYS A 173 -1.38 40.86 13.12
N LEU A 174 -2.69 41.06 13.13
CA LEU A 174 -3.59 40.42 14.09
C LEU A 174 -3.66 38.90 13.90
N ARG A 175 -3.67 38.42 12.67
CA ARG A 175 -3.63 36.98 12.38
C ARG A 175 -2.35 36.35 12.91
N ASP A 176 -1.21 36.98 12.69
CA ASP A 176 0.10 36.48 13.13
C ASP A 176 0.25 36.55 14.68
N LEU A 177 -0.49 37.42 15.34
CA LEU A 177 -0.49 37.52 16.80
C LEU A 177 -1.39 36.48 17.47
N PHE A 178 -2.61 36.25 16.93
CA PHE A 178 -3.60 35.36 17.52
C PHE A 178 -3.56 33.93 16.98
N GLU A 179 -2.93 33.71 15.83
CA GLU A 179 -2.86 32.43 15.09
C GLU A 179 -4.22 31.70 15.00
N PRO A 180 -5.34 32.39 14.66
CA PRO A 180 -6.66 31.77 14.63
C PRO A 180 -6.86 30.95 13.34
N ALA A 181 -7.84 30.02 13.34
CA ALA A 181 -8.29 29.35 12.13
C ALA A 181 -8.90 30.34 11.13
N ALA A 182 -9.58 31.39 11.61
CA ALA A 182 -10.01 32.50 10.79
C ALA A 182 -10.06 33.81 11.61
N LEU A 183 -9.79 34.92 10.94
CA LEU A 183 -9.86 36.29 11.49
C LEU A 183 -10.83 37.13 10.66
N PHE A 184 -11.73 37.81 11.32
CA PHE A 184 -12.63 38.81 10.76
C PHE A 184 -12.41 40.15 11.41
N VAL A 185 -12.00 41.12 10.61
CA VAL A 185 -11.79 42.52 11.05
C VAL A 185 -12.94 43.37 10.53
N LEU A 186 -13.66 44.03 11.40
CA LEU A 186 -14.76 44.94 11.09
C LEU A 186 -14.36 46.37 11.52
N VAL A 187 -14.17 47.26 10.56
CA VAL A 187 -13.84 48.66 10.81
C VAL A 187 -14.97 49.54 10.32
N GLU A 188 -15.59 50.25 11.23
CA GLU A 188 -16.58 51.28 10.91
C GLU A 188 -15.87 52.61 10.59
N LEU A 189 -16.09 53.10 9.35
CA LEU A 189 -15.49 54.26 8.77
C LEU A 189 -16.63 55.20 8.34
N ASP A 190 -16.94 56.22 9.13
CA ASP A 190 -18.03 57.18 8.91
C ASP A 190 -19.39 56.46 8.62
N GLU A 191 -19.81 56.35 7.35
CA GLU A 191 -21.09 55.76 6.95
C GLU A 191 -20.97 54.33 6.36
N ARG A 192 -19.80 53.71 6.47
CA ARG A 192 -19.55 52.35 5.91
C ARG A 192 -18.77 51.50 6.89
N ILE A 193 -19.00 50.18 6.83
CA ILE A 193 -18.19 49.21 7.55
C ILE A 193 -17.36 48.44 6.52
N GLN A 194 -16.06 48.39 6.76
CA GLN A 194 -15.15 47.54 6.00
C GLN A 194 -14.92 46.24 6.72
N LEU A 195 -15.29 45.12 6.06
CA LEU A 195 -14.95 43.76 6.51
C LEU A 195 -13.70 43.30 5.77
N VAL A 196 -12.71 42.83 6.53
CA VAL A 196 -11.53 42.12 6.00
C VAL A 196 -11.47 40.77 6.69
N ALA A 197 -11.45 39.69 5.92
CA ALA A 197 -11.43 38.34 6.44
C ALA A 197 -10.20 37.58 5.95
N ARG A 198 -9.62 36.76 6.84
CA ARG A 198 -8.49 35.87 6.55
C ARG A 198 -8.77 34.51 7.16
N SER A 199 -8.47 33.43 6.43
CA SER A 199 -8.55 32.07 6.91
C SER A 199 -7.22 31.36 6.70
N SER A 200 -6.78 30.64 7.73
CA SER A 200 -5.68 29.67 7.69
C SER A 200 -6.21 28.21 7.65
N SER A 201 -7.55 28.05 7.74
CA SER A 201 -8.23 26.75 7.72
C SER A 201 -8.84 26.48 6.35
N GLU A 202 -8.67 25.27 5.84
CA GLU A 202 -9.33 24.82 4.59
C GLU A 202 -10.85 24.64 4.74
N THR A 203 -11.35 24.54 5.95
CA THR A 203 -12.77 24.27 6.26
C THR A 203 -13.56 25.55 6.54
N ILE A 204 -12.91 26.72 6.54
CA ILE A 204 -13.54 28.04 6.69
C ILE A 204 -13.30 28.83 5.42
N ASP A 205 -14.32 28.88 4.55
CA ASP A 205 -14.31 29.70 3.33
C ASP A 205 -14.76 31.12 3.67
N VAL A 206 -13.80 32.05 3.77
CA VAL A 206 -14.13 33.45 4.09
C VAL A 206 -14.75 34.19 2.91
N ALA A 207 -14.62 33.72 1.68
CA ALA A 207 -15.29 34.33 0.52
C ALA A 207 -16.80 34.04 0.55
N GLU A 208 -17.20 32.83 0.91
CA GLU A 208 -18.61 32.48 1.08
C GLU A 208 -19.27 33.35 2.15
N ILE A 209 -18.57 33.57 3.29
CA ILE A 209 -19.06 34.45 4.35
C ILE A 209 -19.13 35.91 3.88
N ALA A 210 -18.09 36.42 3.19
CA ALA A 210 -18.07 37.78 2.68
C ALA A 210 -19.15 38.06 1.64
N ALA A 211 -19.53 37.05 0.82
CA ALA A 211 -20.59 37.15 -0.16
C ALA A 211 -21.97 37.47 0.46
N HIS A 212 -22.23 37.06 1.72
CA HIS A 212 -23.45 37.43 2.45
C HIS A 212 -23.51 38.93 2.87
N PHE A 213 -22.42 39.64 2.62
CA PHE A 213 -22.29 41.09 2.83
C PHE A 213 -21.97 41.81 1.50
N ASP A 214 -22.37 41.26 0.36
CA ASP A 214 -22.08 41.77 -0.99
C ASP A 214 -20.58 41.96 -1.26
N GLY A 215 -19.74 41.19 -0.59
CA GLY A 215 -18.30 41.15 -0.76
C GLY A 215 -17.83 39.99 -1.63
N GLY A 216 -16.52 39.77 -1.67
CA GLY A 216 -15.91 38.70 -2.43
C GLY A 216 -14.45 38.51 -2.09
N GLY A 217 -13.81 37.55 -2.74
CA GLY A 217 -12.42 37.17 -2.55
C GLY A 217 -12.19 35.70 -2.84
N HIS A 218 -11.22 35.12 -2.16
CA HIS A 218 -10.90 33.70 -2.22
C HIS A 218 -11.15 33.04 -0.85
N SER A 219 -11.18 31.72 -0.80
CA SER A 219 -11.46 30.97 0.42
C SER A 219 -10.59 31.38 1.63
N GLN A 220 -9.37 31.85 1.39
CA GLN A 220 -8.43 32.26 2.44
C GLN A 220 -8.37 33.76 2.70
N ALA A 221 -8.87 34.61 1.77
CA ALA A 221 -8.81 36.05 1.89
C ALA A 221 -10.00 36.71 1.19
N ALA A 222 -10.82 37.43 1.94
CA ALA A 222 -12.01 38.11 1.40
C ALA A 222 -12.22 39.48 2.04
N ALA A 223 -13.00 40.33 1.36
CA ALA A 223 -13.36 41.64 1.88
C ALA A 223 -14.79 42.02 1.45
N ALA A 224 -15.44 42.87 2.22
CA ALA A 224 -16.70 43.49 1.89
C ALA A 224 -16.78 44.94 2.36
N VAL A 225 -17.60 45.77 1.68
CA VAL A 225 -17.92 47.11 2.10
C VAL A 225 -19.41 47.22 2.36
N ILE A 226 -19.80 47.35 3.62
CA ILE A 226 -21.20 47.29 4.09
C ILE A 226 -21.65 48.72 4.37
N ARG A 227 -22.83 49.09 3.88
CA ARG A 227 -23.39 50.42 4.05
C ARG A 227 -24.79 50.35 4.68
N GLY A 228 -25.13 51.38 5.47
CA GLY A 228 -26.47 51.54 6.06
C GLY A 228 -26.84 50.54 7.15
N GLN A 229 -25.84 49.85 7.75
CA GLN A 229 -26.02 48.96 8.89
C GLN A 229 -25.12 49.39 10.05
N ALA A 230 -25.56 49.17 11.29
CA ALA A 230 -24.75 49.41 12.47
C ALA A 230 -23.72 48.29 12.70
N LEU A 231 -22.54 48.59 13.20
CA LEU A 231 -21.46 47.64 13.48
C LEU A 231 -21.94 46.41 14.30
N THR A 232 -22.78 46.68 15.33
CA THR A 232 -23.36 45.61 16.17
C THR A 232 -24.28 44.66 15.41
N GLN A 233 -25.03 45.18 14.41
CA GLN A 233 -25.88 44.34 13.54
C GLN A 233 -25.06 43.46 12.61
N VAL A 234 -24.01 44.04 12.03
CA VAL A 234 -23.06 43.29 11.16
C VAL A 234 -22.35 42.22 11.96
N GLN A 235 -21.88 42.51 13.17
CA GLN A 235 -21.23 41.55 14.06
C GLN A 235 -22.19 40.40 14.45
N ALA A 236 -23.44 40.72 14.81
CA ALA A 236 -24.43 39.68 15.14
C ALA A 236 -24.71 38.76 13.93
N LYS A 237 -24.92 39.34 12.74
CA LYS A 237 -25.11 38.57 11.49
C LYS A 237 -23.90 37.72 11.17
N LEU A 238 -22.66 38.23 11.37
CA LEU A 238 -21.43 37.46 11.14
C LEU A 238 -21.37 36.26 12.09
N LEU A 239 -21.69 36.42 13.37
CA LEU A 239 -21.72 35.33 14.35
C LEU A 239 -22.73 34.23 13.96
N GLU A 240 -23.90 34.59 13.41
CA GLU A 240 -24.89 33.61 12.92
C GLU A 240 -24.36 32.86 11.69
N LEU A 241 -23.74 33.55 10.74
CA LEU A 241 -23.15 32.94 9.56
C LEU A 241 -22.02 31.98 9.93
N LEU A 242 -21.13 32.37 10.86
CA LEU A 242 -20.04 31.52 11.34
C LEU A 242 -20.55 30.22 11.96
N LYS A 243 -21.63 30.29 12.79
CA LYS A 243 -22.28 29.09 13.35
C LYS A 243 -22.86 28.16 12.28
N ALA A 244 -23.38 28.72 11.18
CA ALA A 244 -24.04 27.96 10.12
C ALA A 244 -23.05 27.33 9.11
N HIS A 245 -21.92 27.99 8.83
CA HIS A 245 -21.02 27.65 7.74
C HIS A 245 -19.72 26.98 8.18
N ILE A 246 -19.30 27.14 9.45
CA ILE A 246 -18.06 26.49 9.93
C ILE A 246 -18.33 25.04 10.24
N LYS A 247 -17.62 24.15 9.52
CA LYS A 247 -17.61 22.70 9.74
C LYS A 247 -16.40 22.28 10.58
N PRO A 248 -16.50 21.17 11.33
CA PRO A 248 -15.34 20.63 12.04
C PRO A 248 -14.21 20.30 11.07
N ALA A 249 -12.98 20.60 11.45
CA ALA A 249 -11.79 20.25 10.67
C ALA A 249 -11.65 18.73 10.50
N VAL A 250 -12.03 17.96 11.55
CA VAL A 250 -12.13 16.49 11.52
C VAL A 250 -13.42 16.10 12.25
N THR A 251 -14.24 15.25 11.60
CA THR A 251 -15.47 14.71 12.18
C THR A 251 -15.22 13.33 12.82
N VAL A 252 -16.11 12.95 13.73
CA VAL A 252 -16.13 11.61 14.34
C VAL A 252 -16.24 10.52 13.29
N GLY A 253 -17.07 10.71 12.25
CA GLY A 253 -17.25 9.76 11.16
C GLY A 253 -15.98 9.45 10.38
N GLN A 254 -15.01 10.39 10.34
CA GLN A 254 -13.72 10.18 9.66
C GLN A 254 -12.72 9.33 10.45
N ILE A 255 -12.95 9.14 11.76
CA ILE A 255 -12.02 8.42 12.63
C ILE A 255 -12.64 7.19 13.28
N MET A 256 -13.97 7.02 13.20
CA MET A 256 -14.64 5.88 13.79
C MET A 256 -14.29 4.57 13.09
N SER A 257 -14.42 3.47 13.84
CA SER A 257 -14.37 2.10 13.31
C SER A 257 -15.80 1.59 13.14
N TYR A 258 -16.09 0.94 12.02
CA TYR A 258 -17.36 0.29 11.73
C TYR A 258 -17.43 -1.11 12.32
N GLY A 259 -18.61 -1.77 12.25
CA GLY A 259 -18.76 -3.17 12.68
C GLY A 259 -18.71 -3.36 14.20
N VAL A 260 -19.46 -2.55 14.93
CA VAL A 260 -19.48 -2.54 16.40
C VAL A 260 -20.14 -3.79 16.95
N HIS A 261 -19.43 -4.52 17.81
CA HIS A 261 -20.02 -5.58 18.61
C HIS A 261 -20.72 -4.98 19.83
N THR A 262 -21.94 -5.43 20.09
CA THR A 262 -22.76 -5.00 21.22
C THR A 262 -23.13 -6.18 22.09
N LEU A 263 -23.46 -5.94 23.34
CA LEU A 263 -23.94 -6.96 24.29
C LEU A 263 -25.36 -6.64 24.73
N PRO A 264 -26.24 -7.63 24.89
CA PRO A 264 -27.50 -7.46 25.60
C PRO A 264 -27.27 -7.31 27.12
N PRO A 265 -28.16 -6.59 27.84
CA PRO A 265 -27.95 -6.28 29.27
C PRO A 265 -27.95 -7.50 30.18
N ASP A 266 -28.59 -8.60 29.79
CA ASP A 266 -28.66 -9.86 30.49
C ASP A 266 -27.43 -10.78 30.34
N THR A 267 -26.48 -10.43 29.48
CA THR A 267 -25.21 -11.13 29.32
C THR A 267 -24.51 -11.26 30.69
N THR A 268 -23.93 -12.41 30.98
CA THR A 268 -23.15 -12.62 32.22
C THR A 268 -21.77 -11.96 32.15
N VAL A 269 -21.23 -11.62 33.33
CA VAL A 269 -19.87 -11.08 33.48
C VAL A 269 -18.82 -12.03 32.86
N ALA A 270 -18.97 -13.34 33.03
CA ALA A 270 -18.07 -14.34 32.46
C ALA A 270 -18.11 -14.35 30.93
N GLU A 271 -19.31 -14.34 30.32
CA GLU A 271 -19.47 -14.26 28.86
C GLU A 271 -18.90 -12.96 28.30
N ALA A 272 -19.19 -11.82 28.94
CA ALA A 272 -18.63 -10.53 28.52
C ALA A 272 -17.10 -10.50 28.60
N ALA A 273 -16.51 -11.10 29.65
CA ALA A 273 -15.06 -11.23 29.81
C ALA A 273 -14.44 -12.09 28.69
N GLU A 274 -15.10 -13.20 28.36
CA GLU A 274 -14.68 -14.05 27.25
C GLU A 274 -14.74 -13.30 25.90
N MET A 275 -15.81 -12.57 25.65
CA MET A 275 -15.95 -11.74 24.46
C MET A 275 -14.89 -10.62 24.41
N MET A 276 -14.58 -9.97 25.55
CA MET A 276 -13.50 -8.97 25.61
C MET A 276 -12.14 -9.56 25.27
N ARG A 277 -11.84 -10.79 25.76
CA ARG A 277 -10.61 -11.51 25.41
C ARG A 277 -10.59 -11.93 23.95
N ARG A 278 -11.72 -12.46 23.46
CA ARG A 278 -11.87 -12.96 22.10
C ARG A 278 -11.68 -11.86 21.07
N TYR A 279 -12.28 -10.68 21.26
CA TYR A 279 -12.23 -9.57 20.31
C TYR A 279 -11.10 -8.56 20.59
N GLY A 280 -10.39 -8.69 21.70
CA GLY A 280 -9.39 -7.73 22.12
C GLY A 280 -9.95 -6.34 22.45
N HIS A 281 -11.24 -6.25 22.81
CA HIS A 281 -11.91 -4.98 23.09
C HIS A 281 -11.73 -4.55 24.53
N GLU A 282 -11.61 -3.24 24.74
CA GLU A 282 -11.57 -2.61 26.06
C GLU A 282 -12.97 -2.36 26.64
N GLY A 283 -14.03 -2.64 25.86
CA GLY A 283 -15.40 -2.53 26.29
C GLY A 283 -16.40 -2.76 25.17
N PHE A 284 -17.68 -2.74 25.50
CA PHE A 284 -18.81 -2.92 24.59
C PHE A 284 -19.93 -1.94 24.88
N PRO A 285 -20.60 -1.39 23.86
CA PRO A 285 -21.93 -0.80 24.02
C PRO A 285 -22.93 -1.90 24.43
N VAL A 286 -23.77 -1.61 25.42
CA VAL A 286 -24.85 -2.48 25.83
C VAL A 286 -26.13 -1.99 25.21
N VAL A 287 -26.84 -2.90 24.52
CA VAL A 287 -28.02 -2.55 23.68
C VAL A 287 -29.22 -3.38 24.09
N GLU A 288 -30.37 -2.71 24.24
CA GLU A 288 -31.66 -3.32 24.48
C GLU A 288 -32.66 -2.75 23.47
N ASP A 289 -33.39 -3.61 22.77
CA ASP A 289 -34.37 -3.21 21.73
C ASP A 289 -33.80 -2.23 20.67
N GLY A 290 -32.51 -2.40 20.31
CA GLY A 290 -31.82 -1.58 19.32
C GLY A 290 -31.33 -0.21 19.83
N ARG A 291 -31.50 0.09 21.14
CA ARG A 291 -31.00 1.35 21.75
C ARG A 291 -29.88 1.10 22.74
N ILE A 292 -28.96 2.04 22.81
CA ILE A 292 -27.86 2.00 23.79
C ILE A 292 -28.46 2.25 25.19
N VAL A 293 -28.29 1.27 26.08
CA VAL A 293 -28.72 1.38 27.50
C VAL A 293 -27.52 1.57 28.44
N GLY A 294 -26.29 1.37 27.91
CA GLY A 294 -25.10 1.59 28.69
C GLY A 294 -23.82 1.24 27.93
N ILE A 295 -22.68 1.41 28.59
CA ILE A 295 -21.35 1.04 28.10
C ILE A 295 -20.67 0.21 29.18
N LEU A 296 -20.17 -0.94 28.79
CA LEU A 296 -19.39 -1.84 29.63
C LEU A 296 -17.90 -1.71 29.33
N THR A 297 -17.09 -1.56 30.36
CA THR A 297 -15.63 -1.42 30.23
C THR A 297 -14.90 -2.64 30.81
N ARG A 298 -13.68 -2.93 30.35
CA ARG A 298 -12.82 -4.00 30.86
C ARG A 298 -12.59 -3.88 32.36
N GLY A 299 -12.33 -2.68 32.88
CA GLY A 299 -12.09 -2.45 34.30
C GLY A 299 -13.28 -2.80 35.18
N GLN A 300 -14.52 -2.63 34.70
CA GLN A 300 -15.73 -3.04 35.41
C GLN A 300 -15.86 -4.56 35.46
N ILE A 301 -15.57 -5.24 34.35
CA ILE A 301 -15.60 -6.70 34.25
C ILE A 301 -14.51 -7.34 35.09
N ASP A 302 -13.26 -6.86 35.02
CA ASP A 302 -12.15 -7.39 35.83
C ASP A 302 -12.45 -7.26 37.31
N LYS A 303 -13.01 -6.14 37.76
CA LYS A 303 -13.42 -5.93 39.14
C LYS A 303 -14.54 -6.88 39.57
N ALA A 304 -15.55 -7.09 38.69
CA ALA A 304 -16.67 -8.00 38.97
C ALA A 304 -16.17 -9.46 39.08
N LEU A 305 -15.25 -9.89 38.19
CA LEU A 305 -14.63 -11.23 38.26
C LEU A 305 -13.79 -11.43 39.53
N GLN A 306 -12.98 -10.43 39.91
CA GLN A 306 -12.19 -10.49 41.17
C GLN A 306 -13.06 -10.64 42.40
N LEU A 307 -14.27 -10.10 42.37
CA LEU A 307 -15.24 -10.20 43.46
C LEU A 307 -16.11 -11.47 43.39
N GLY A 308 -15.93 -12.36 42.39
CA GLY A 308 -16.67 -13.61 42.24
C GLY A 308 -18.07 -13.48 41.66
N PHE A 309 -18.37 -12.40 40.92
CA PHE A 309 -19.67 -12.14 40.30
C PHE A 309 -19.77 -12.60 38.85
N ASP A 310 -19.08 -13.69 38.52
CA ASP A 310 -18.96 -14.26 37.16
C ASP A 310 -20.32 -14.56 36.49
N LYS A 311 -21.33 -15.00 37.27
CA LYS A 311 -22.69 -15.32 36.82
C LYS A 311 -23.65 -14.16 36.85
N ALA A 312 -23.28 -13.01 37.36
CA ALA A 312 -24.13 -11.84 37.41
C ALA A 312 -24.32 -11.19 36.04
N SER A 313 -25.47 -10.56 35.79
CA SER A 313 -25.73 -9.78 34.58
C SER A 313 -24.86 -8.52 34.55
N ILE A 314 -24.37 -8.15 33.36
CA ILE A 314 -23.56 -6.93 33.14
C ILE A 314 -24.35 -5.65 33.40
N SER A 315 -25.69 -5.70 33.36
CA SER A 315 -26.57 -4.55 33.65
C SER A 315 -26.34 -3.92 35.02
N PHE A 316 -25.77 -4.68 35.98
CA PHE A 316 -25.42 -4.18 37.31
C PHE A 316 -24.11 -3.42 37.37
N TYR A 317 -23.20 -3.66 36.40
CA TYR A 317 -21.82 -3.18 36.42
C TYR A 317 -21.54 -2.18 35.29
N MET A 318 -22.35 -2.14 34.21
CA MET A 318 -22.16 -1.22 33.10
C MET A 318 -22.39 0.23 33.53
N TYR A 319 -21.75 1.16 32.85
CA TYR A 319 -22.11 2.57 32.90
C TYR A 319 -23.51 2.75 32.28
N LYS A 320 -24.48 3.18 33.07
CA LYS A 320 -25.86 3.33 32.60
C LYS A 320 -26.06 4.69 31.95
N GLY A 321 -26.75 4.70 30.83
CA GLY A 321 -27.12 5.90 30.09
C GLY A 321 -26.82 5.79 28.60
N GLU A 322 -27.50 6.60 27.83
CA GLU A 322 -27.31 6.71 26.40
C GLU A 322 -26.14 7.68 26.12
N VAL A 323 -24.89 7.20 26.13
CA VAL A 323 -23.73 8.00 25.79
C VAL A 323 -23.31 7.66 24.35
N SER A 324 -23.42 8.63 23.46
CA SER A 324 -23.08 8.47 22.04
C SER A 324 -22.71 9.81 21.41
N VAL A 325 -22.12 9.78 20.23
CA VAL A 325 -21.84 10.92 19.36
C VAL A 325 -22.38 10.65 17.97
N CYS A 326 -22.59 11.72 17.18
CA CYS A 326 -22.98 11.62 15.78
C CYS A 326 -21.75 11.61 14.86
N PRO A 327 -21.86 11.06 13.63
CA PRO A 327 -20.75 11.07 12.67
C PRO A 327 -20.23 12.47 12.33
N ASP A 328 -21.14 13.47 12.28
CA ASP A 328 -20.80 14.87 11.94
C ASP A 328 -20.27 15.67 13.15
N ASP A 329 -20.28 15.09 14.34
CA ASP A 329 -19.74 15.77 15.52
C ASP A 329 -18.23 16.00 15.39
N SER A 330 -17.75 17.08 16.03
CA SER A 330 -16.33 17.38 16.09
C SER A 330 -15.58 16.41 17.00
N VAL A 331 -14.29 16.21 16.71
CA VAL A 331 -13.39 15.44 17.58
C VAL A 331 -13.31 16.05 19.00
N GLN A 332 -13.41 17.37 19.12
CA GLN A 332 -13.43 18.07 20.42
C GLN A 332 -14.67 17.70 21.23
N LYS A 333 -15.86 17.61 20.60
CA LYS A 333 -17.09 17.13 21.26
C LYS A 333 -16.92 15.68 21.74
N LEU A 334 -16.36 14.81 20.90
CA LEU A 334 -16.04 13.43 21.30
C LEU A 334 -15.10 13.41 22.51
N GLN A 335 -14.04 14.22 22.49
CA GLN A 335 -13.08 14.30 23.57
C GLN A 335 -13.75 14.77 24.88
N ALA A 336 -14.62 15.78 24.82
CA ALA A 336 -15.39 16.26 25.95
C ALA A 336 -16.28 15.14 26.53
N VAL A 337 -17.01 14.38 25.71
CA VAL A 337 -17.83 13.25 26.11
C VAL A 337 -16.99 12.15 26.77
N MET A 338 -15.83 11.82 26.20
CA MET A 338 -14.90 10.82 26.79
C MET A 338 -14.39 11.26 28.16
N MET A 339 -14.07 12.55 28.32
CA MET A 339 -13.57 13.10 29.60
C MET A 339 -14.68 13.17 30.66
N GLU A 340 -15.84 13.68 30.30
CA GLU A 340 -16.99 13.84 31.21
C GLU A 340 -17.43 12.49 31.80
N HIS A 341 -17.49 11.46 30.97
CA HIS A 341 -17.94 10.13 31.36
C HIS A 341 -16.83 9.15 31.74
N GLY A 342 -15.56 9.56 31.65
CA GLY A 342 -14.39 8.69 31.94
C GLY A 342 -14.25 7.49 31.01
N LEU A 343 -14.79 7.57 29.78
CA LEU A 343 -14.85 6.46 28.82
C LEU A 343 -13.62 6.42 27.92
N GLY A 344 -13.12 5.22 27.66
CA GLY A 344 -12.05 4.98 26.70
C GLY A 344 -12.54 4.83 25.26
N GLN A 345 -13.85 4.67 25.08
CA GLN A 345 -14.51 4.48 23.80
C GLN A 345 -15.94 5.00 23.85
N VAL A 346 -16.45 5.51 22.72
CA VAL A 346 -17.79 6.08 22.60
C VAL A 346 -18.44 5.57 21.31
N PRO A 347 -19.67 5.00 21.39
CA PRO A 347 -20.42 4.59 20.21
C PRO A 347 -20.81 5.79 19.35
N VAL A 348 -20.83 5.59 18.04
CA VAL A 348 -21.31 6.57 17.05
C VAL A 348 -22.67 6.14 16.54
N VAL A 349 -23.64 7.03 16.65
CA VAL A 349 -25.05 6.76 16.33
C VAL A 349 -25.50 7.68 15.20
N GLU A 350 -26.12 7.10 14.19
CA GLU A 350 -26.84 7.82 13.14
C GLU A 350 -28.28 7.30 13.03
N ARG A 351 -29.24 8.22 13.04
CA ARG A 351 -30.70 7.89 12.96
C ARG A 351 -31.13 6.82 13.96
N GLY A 352 -30.54 6.82 15.17
CA GLY A 352 -30.84 5.87 16.23
C GLY A 352 -30.21 4.50 16.10
N GLN A 353 -29.34 4.27 15.10
CA GLN A 353 -28.59 3.04 14.92
C GLN A 353 -27.11 3.25 15.20
N ILE A 354 -26.45 2.28 15.84
CA ILE A 354 -25.02 2.30 16.06
C ILE A 354 -24.34 1.97 14.73
N ILE A 355 -23.59 2.92 14.18
CA ILE A 355 -22.88 2.76 12.93
C ILE A 355 -21.37 2.59 13.13
N GLY A 356 -20.86 3.00 14.30
CA GLY A 356 -19.42 2.97 14.57
C GLY A 356 -19.09 3.12 16.05
N ILE A 357 -17.80 3.07 16.34
CA ILE A 357 -17.23 3.32 17.66
C ILE A 357 -15.90 4.06 17.52
N VAL A 358 -15.61 4.98 18.43
CA VAL A 358 -14.33 5.69 18.48
C VAL A 358 -13.64 5.44 19.82
N THR A 359 -12.33 5.19 19.78
CA THR A 359 -11.50 4.93 20.95
C THR A 359 -10.51 6.07 21.23
N ARG A 360 -9.92 6.12 22.43
CA ARG A 360 -8.82 7.05 22.76
C ARG A 360 -7.63 6.90 21.80
N THR A 361 -7.36 5.68 21.35
CA THR A 361 -6.28 5.42 20.39
C THR A 361 -6.52 6.14 19.07
N ASP A 362 -7.76 6.24 18.63
CA ASP A 362 -8.11 6.93 17.38
C ASP A 362 -7.88 8.44 17.50
N LEU A 363 -8.13 9.02 18.69
CA LEU A 363 -7.79 10.42 18.99
C LEU A 363 -6.27 10.67 19.00
N ILE A 364 -5.49 9.80 19.64
CA ILE A 364 -4.02 9.95 19.72
C ILE A 364 -3.39 9.93 18.33
N LYS A 365 -3.90 9.08 17.42
CA LYS A 365 -3.40 8.98 16.04
C LYS A 365 -3.64 10.25 15.22
N LEU A 366 -4.71 11.01 15.50
CA LEU A 366 -4.96 12.27 14.82
C LEU A 366 -3.85 13.30 15.03
N TRP A 367 -3.23 13.34 16.21
CA TRP A 367 -2.17 14.30 16.53
C TRP A 367 -0.83 13.95 15.89
N SER A 368 -0.69 12.73 15.34
CA SER A 368 0.56 12.22 14.75
C SER A 368 0.56 12.26 13.22
N ALA A 369 -0.53 12.67 12.57
CA ALA A 369 -0.70 12.57 11.13
C ALA A 369 -0.50 13.94 10.40
N PRO A 370 0.20 13.96 9.24
CA PRO A 370 0.27 15.14 8.37
C PRO A 370 -1.09 15.46 7.72
N PRO A 371 -1.30 16.67 7.16
CA PRO A 371 -2.56 17.12 6.59
C PRO A 371 -3.05 16.20 5.45
N ARG A 372 -4.29 15.72 5.57
CA ARG A 372 -4.86 14.60 4.80
C ARG A 372 -5.26 14.91 3.34
N ARG A 373 -5.51 16.15 2.94
CA ARG A 373 -6.14 16.47 1.64
C ARG A 373 -5.21 16.39 0.43
N THR A 374 -4.01 16.91 0.52
CA THR A 374 -3.00 16.86 -0.56
C THR A 374 -2.63 15.42 -0.89
N ARG A 375 -2.53 14.57 0.13
CA ARG A 375 -2.14 13.18 -0.01
C ARG A 375 -3.22 12.27 -0.62
N ARG A 376 -4.50 12.53 -0.36
CA ARG A 376 -5.61 11.77 -0.96
C ARG A 376 -5.62 11.88 -2.49
N ALA A 377 -5.45 13.10 -3.01
CA ALA A 377 -5.37 13.34 -4.46
C ALA A 377 -4.12 12.69 -5.09
N GLU A 378 -2.99 12.70 -4.37
CA GLU A 378 -1.76 12.02 -4.79
C GLU A 378 -1.97 10.51 -4.90
N VAL A 379 -2.53 9.87 -3.86
CA VAL A 379 -2.79 8.43 -3.85
C VAL A 379 -3.82 8.03 -4.92
N ALA A 380 -4.85 8.85 -5.13
CA ALA A 380 -5.83 8.63 -6.21
C ALA A 380 -5.15 8.62 -7.59
N ARG A 381 -4.28 9.58 -7.87
CA ARG A 381 -3.48 9.62 -9.11
C ARG A 381 -2.57 8.40 -9.24
N LEU A 382 -1.89 7.99 -8.17
CA LEU A 382 -1.05 6.78 -8.21
C LEU A 382 -1.83 5.54 -8.63
N ILE A 383 -3.09 5.37 -8.16
CA ILE A 383 -3.95 4.27 -8.58
C ILE A 383 -4.32 4.39 -10.06
N GLU A 384 -4.71 5.59 -10.49
CA GLU A 384 -5.12 5.89 -11.87
C GLU A 384 -3.96 5.66 -12.85
N ASP A 385 -2.74 6.03 -12.48
CA ASP A 385 -1.54 5.83 -13.29
C ASP A 385 -1.06 4.36 -13.32
N ALA A 386 -1.30 3.62 -12.24
CA ALA A 386 -0.85 2.24 -12.10
C ALA A 386 -1.75 1.21 -12.79
N LEU A 387 -3.06 1.51 -12.91
CA LEU A 387 -4.03 0.54 -13.39
C LEU A 387 -4.41 0.79 -14.86
N PRO A 388 -4.46 -0.27 -15.70
CA PRO A 388 -5.03 -0.17 -17.04
C PRO A 388 -6.49 0.30 -16.99
N VAL A 389 -6.89 1.15 -17.96
CA VAL A 389 -8.23 1.77 -18.02
C VAL A 389 -9.38 0.78 -17.81
N PRO A 390 -9.43 -0.41 -18.47
CA PRO A 390 -10.54 -1.35 -18.26
C PRO A 390 -10.64 -1.86 -16.82
N LEU A 391 -9.50 -2.00 -16.13
CA LEU A 391 -9.45 -2.44 -14.74
C LEU A 391 -9.86 -1.34 -13.78
N LEU A 392 -9.43 -0.10 -14.06
CA LEU A 392 -9.83 1.07 -13.30
C LEU A 392 -11.36 1.29 -13.36
N GLU A 393 -11.96 1.21 -14.56
CA GLU A 393 -13.40 1.30 -14.75
C GLU A 393 -14.15 0.17 -13.99
N LEU A 394 -13.61 -1.05 -14.00
CA LEU A 394 -14.19 -2.18 -13.27
C LEU A 394 -14.18 -1.93 -11.75
N ILE A 395 -13.07 -1.40 -11.21
CA ILE A 395 -12.95 -1.08 -9.78
C ILE A 395 -13.89 0.05 -9.40
N GLN A 396 -13.98 1.11 -10.21
CA GLN A 396 -14.93 2.21 -9.98
C GLN A 396 -16.38 1.70 -9.99
N LYS A 397 -16.71 0.80 -10.90
CA LYS A 397 -18.03 0.16 -10.94
C LYS A 397 -18.30 -0.72 -9.73
N ALA A 398 -17.30 -1.50 -9.29
CA ALA A 398 -17.39 -2.29 -8.06
C ALA A 398 -17.62 -1.41 -6.83
N SER A 399 -16.92 -0.27 -6.75
CA SER A 399 -17.07 0.73 -5.70
C SER A 399 -18.48 1.34 -5.68
N GLN A 400 -19.00 1.77 -6.83
CA GLN A 400 -20.37 2.30 -6.95
C GLN A 400 -21.42 1.27 -6.55
N THR A 401 -21.23 0.01 -6.98
CA THR A 401 -22.13 -1.10 -6.64
C THR A 401 -22.09 -1.38 -5.13
N ALA A 402 -20.90 -1.35 -4.50
CA ALA A 402 -20.73 -1.49 -3.06
C ALA A 402 -21.46 -0.36 -2.30
N ALA A 403 -21.26 0.89 -2.71
CA ALA A 403 -21.92 2.05 -2.10
C ALA A 403 -23.45 1.97 -2.19
N GLN A 404 -24.03 1.52 -3.31
CA GLN A 404 -25.47 1.27 -3.46
C GLN A 404 -26.01 0.19 -2.51
N MET A 405 -25.14 -0.74 -2.09
CA MET A 405 -25.47 -1.79 -1.13
C MET A 405 -25.20 -1.38 0.33
N GLY A 406 -24.70 -0.15 0.57
CA GLY A 406 -24.31 0.33 1.90
C GLY A 406 -23.04 -0.32 2.41
N TYR A 407 -22.14 -0.75 1.51
CA TYR A 407 -20.84 -1.37 1.83
C TYR A 407 -19.71 -0.44 1.47
N SER A 408 -18.63 -0.47 2.25
CA SER A 408 -17.37 0.19 1.90
C SER A 408 -16.41 -0.80 1.25
N LEU A 409 -15.66 -0.32 0.25
CA LEU A 409 -14.72 -1.09 -0.54
C LEU A 409 -13.30 -0.55 -0.37
N TYR A 410 -12.35 -1.46 -0.14
CA TYR A 410 -10.93 -1.11 0.03
C TYR A 410 -10.06 -2.02 -0.83
N VAL A 411 -8.96 -1.47 -1.34
CA VAL A 411 -7.84 -2.27 -1.82
C VAL A 411 -6.77 -2.31 -0.72
N VAL A 412 -6.12 -3.47 -0.52
CA VAL A 412 -5.30 -3.71 0.67
C VAL A 412 -4.01 -4.49 0.38
N GLY A 413 -3.10 -4.51 1.33
CA GLY A 413 -1.98 -5.45 1.38
C GLY A 413 -0.88 -5.18 0.37
N GLY A 414 -0.47 -6.23 -0.35
CA GLY A 414 0.67 -6.20 -1.28
C GLY A 414 0.56 -5.13 -2.35
N PHE A 415 -0.60 -4.98 -2.96
CA PHE A 415 -0.84 -3.95 -3.97
C PHE A 415 -0.58 -2.54 -3.44
N VAL A 416 -1.13 -2.20 -2.27
CA VAL A 416 -0.95 -0.85 -1.68
C VAL A 416 0.51 -0.59 -1.34
N ARG A 417 1.20 -1.58 -0.77
CA ARG A 417 2.64 -1.50 -0.50
C ARG A 417 3.43 -1.25 -1.78
N ASP A 418 3.20 -2.06 -2.83
CA ASP A 418 3.96 -2.01 -4.08
C ASP A 418 3.63 -0.72 -4.87
N LEU A 419 2.39 -0.23 -4.79
CA LEU A 419 1.97 1.06 -5.32
C LEU A 419 2.77 2.22 -4.70
N LEU A 420 2.88 2.23 -3.36
CA LEU A 420 3.63 3.26 -2.62
C LEU A 420 5.15 3.17 -2.82
N LEU A 421 5.66 1.99 -3.19
CA LEU A 421 7.06 1.78 -3.59
C LEU A 421 7.34 2.16 -5.06
N GLY A 422 6.31 2.50 -5.85
CA GLY A 422 6.45 2.80 -7.27
C GLY A 422 6.65 1.58 -8.17
N THR A 423 6.33 0.38 -7.69
CA THR A 423 6.41 -0.89 -8.41
C THR A 423 5.08 -1.64 -8.39
N PRO A 424 3.97 -1.02 -8.87
CA PRO A 424 2.64 -1.59 -8.74
C PRO A 424 2.52 -2.93 -9.49
N THR A 425 1.78 -3.86 -8.89
CA THR A 425 1.38 -5.13 -9.48
C THR A 425 -0.11 -5.08 -9.81
N LEU A 426 -0.60 -6.04 -10.62
CA LEU A 426 -2.04 -6.16 -10.90
C LEU A 426 -2.75 -7.15 -9.96
N ASP A 427 -2.08 -7.59 -8.88
CA ASP A 427 -2.64 -8.49 -7.87
C ASP A 427 -3.45 -7.70 -6.84
N LEU A 428 -4.75 -7.56 -7.11
CA LEU A 428 -5.66 -6.72 -6.35
C LEU A 428 -6.45 -7.54 -5.33
N ASP A 429 -6.16 -7.32 -4.05
CA ASP A 429 -6.96 -7.82 -2.93
C ASP A 429 -8.02 -6.78 -2.54
N LEU A 430 -9.30 -7.05 -2.87
CA LEU A 430 -10.42 -6.17 -2.50
C LEU A 430 -11.10 -6.64 -1.23
N VAL A 431 -11.12 -5.79 -0.19
CA VAL A 431 -11.80 -6.03 1.07
C VAL A 431 -13.10 -5.23 1.14
N VAL A 432 -14.19 -5.90 1.52
CA VAL A 432 -15.54 -5.35 1.60
C VAL A 432 -15.98 -5.31 3.06
N GLU A 433 -16.22 -4.14 3.60
CA GLU A 433 -16.99 -4.01 4.86
C GLU A 433 -18.46 -4.24 4.54
N GLY A 434 -18.85 -5.52 4.49
CA GLY A 434 -20.15 -5.98 4.04
C GLY A 434 -20.11 -7.45 3.61
N ASN A 435 -20.92 -7.82 2.63
CA ASN A 435 -20.95 -9.18 2.09
C ASN A 435 -20.28 -9.23 0.72
N ALA A 436 -19.00 -9.65 0.69
CA ALA A 436 -18.22 -9.77 -0.54
C ALA A 436 -18.85 -10.70 -1.59
N ILE A 437 -19.49 -11.81 -1.15
CA ILE A 437 -20.16 -12.75 -2.05
C ILE A 437 -21.38 -12.08 -2.71
N ALA A 438 -22.15 -11.32 -1.95
CA ALA A 438 -23.30 -10.60 -2.47
C ALA A 438 -22.87 -9.50 -3.45
N LEU A 439 -21.81 -8.76 -3.14
CA LEU A 439 -21.23 -7.74 -4.01
C LEU A 439 -20.74 -8.36 -5.34
N ALA A 440 -19.94 -9.42 -5.27
CA ALA A 440 -19.42 -10.09 -6.46
C ALA A 440 -20.53 -10.62 -7.37
N LYS A 441 -21.59 -11.20 -6.79
CA LYS A 441 -22.80 -11.65 -7.53
C LYS A 441 -23.58 -10.50 -8.14
N ARG A 442 -23.63 -9.35 -7.49
CA ARG A 442 -24.30 -8.15 -8.03
C ARG A 442 -23.48 -7.59 -9.18
N LEU A 443 -22.18 -7.43 -9.01
CA LEU A 443 -21.27 -6.94 -10.02
C LEU A 443 -21.25 -7.87 -11.25
N GLN A 444 -21.27 -9.21 -11.06
CA GLN A 444 -21.37 -10.19 -12.15
C GLN A 444 -22.54 -9.93 -13.10
N LYS A 445 -23.70 -9.50 -12.58
CA LYS A 445 -24.88 -9.19 -13.40
C LYS A 445 -24.66 -7.96 -14.29
N GLU A 446 -23.75 -7.10 -13.94
CA GLU A 446 -23.47 -5.85 -14.65
C GLU A 446 -22.31 -5.94 -15.63
N VAL A 447 -21.27 -6.74 -15.28
CA VAL A 447 -20.04 -6.86 -16.08
C VAL A 447 -19.86 -8.21 -16.74
N GLY A 448 -20.73 -9.18 -16.45
CA GLY A 448 -20.58 -10.55 -16.92
C GLY A 448 -19.58 -11.38 -16.11
N GLY A 449 -19.05 -12.44 -16.72
CA GLY A 449 -18.10 -13.33 -16.06
C GLY A 449 -18.75 -14.42 -15.19
N ARG A 450 -17.96 -15.05 -14.32
CA ARG A 450 -18.40 -16.15 -13.43
C ARG A 450 -17.90 -15.93 -12.01
N VAL A 451 -18.80 -16.09 -11.02
CA VAL A 451 -18.43 -16.01 -9.59
C VAL A 451 -18.25 -17.40 -9.00
N THR A 452 -17.09 -17.65 -8.39
CA THR A 452 -16.86 -18.75 -7.46
C THR A 452 -16.75 -18.19 -6.04
N SER A 453 -17.27 -18.89 -5.03
CA SER A 453 -17.31 -18.36 -3.67
C SER A 453 -17.13 -19.43 -2.60
N HIS A 454 -16.53 -19.05 -1.48
CA HIS A 454 -16.38 -19.85 -0.28
C HIS A 454 -17.13 -19.22 0.89
N ALA A 455 -18.34 -19.71 1.17
CA ALA A 455 -19.20 -19.11 2.20
C ALA A 455 -18.57 -19.11 3.59
N ARG A 456 -17.83 -20.19 3.95
CA ARG A 456 -17.14 -20.29 5.26
C ARG A 456 -16.15 -19.16 5.52
N PHE A 457 -15.45 -18.69 4.49
CA PHE A 457 -14.43 -17.66 4.61
C PHE A 457 -14.90 -16.28 4.13
N GLY A 458 -16.13 -16.18 3.65
CA GLY A 458 -16.68 -14.92 3.14
C GLY A 458 -15.94 -14.36 1.92
N THR A 459 -15.37 -15.25 1.08
CA THR A 459 -14.59 -14.85 -0.11
C THR A 459 -15.33 -15.15 -1.39
N ALA A 460 -15.13 -14.32 -2.41
CA ALA A 460 -15.64 -14.53 -3.76
C ALA A 460 -14.59 -14.11 -4.78
N LYS A 461 -14.48 -14.93 -5.84
CA LYS A 461 -13.62 -14.69 -7.00
C LYS A 461 -14.49 -14.47 -8.22
N LEU A 462 -14.42 -13.29 -8.82
CA LEU A 462 -15.06 -12.98 -10.09
C LEU A 462 -14.08 -13.28 -11.20
N ILE A 463 -14.35 -14.36 -11.94
CA ILE A 463 -13.58 -14.75 -13.12
C ILE A 463 -14.01 -13.87 -14.28
N LEU A 464 -13.05 -13.21 -14.90
CA LEU A 464 -13.22 -12.21 -15.95
C LEU A 464 -12.90 -12.80 -17.32
N ASP A 465 -13.33 -12.10 -18.37
CA ASP A 465 -12.96 -12.43 -19.74
C ASP A 465 -11.56 -11.86 -20.05
N GLU A 466 -10.61 -12.74 -20.34
CA GLU A 466 -9.21 -12.38 -20.64
C GLU A 466 -9.05 -11.52 -21.91
N GLN A 467 -10.06 -11.48 -22.81
CA GLN A 467 -10.03 -10.60 -23.97
C GLN A 467 -10.36 -9.14 -23.62
N THR A 468 -11.10 -8.94 -22.53
CA THR A 468 -11.58 -7.61 -22.09
C THR A 468 -10.74 -7.04 -20.95
N PHE A 469 -10.26 -7.89 -20.04
CA PHE A 469 -9.56 -7.46 -18.84
C PHE A 469 -8.13 -8.02 -18.80
N PRO A 470 -7.17 -7.23 -18.28
CA PRO A 470 -5.76 -7.62 -18.20
C PRO A 470 -5.46 -8.64 -17.09
N ILE A 471 -6.47 -9.01 -16.30
CA ILE A 471 -6.39 -9.99 -15.22
C ILE A 471 -7.47 -11.07 -15.40
N PRO A 472 -7.18 -12.34 -15.06
CA PRO A 472 -8.14 -13.42 -15.23
C PRO A 472 -9.27 -13.40 -14.19
N TYR A 473 -9.07 -12.76 -13.04
CA TYR A 473 -10.07 -12.70 -11.98
C TYR A 473 -9.84 -11.51 -11.04
N LEU A 474 -10.87 -11.19 -10.27
CA LEU A 474 -10.82 -10.20 -9.21
C LEU A 474 -11.29 -10.87 -7.90
N ASP A 475 -10.47 -10.75 -6.86
CA ASP A 475 -10.74 -11.34 -5.55
C ASP A 475 -11.45 -10.36 -4.61
N PHE A 476 -12.57 -10.79 -4.03
CA PHE A 476 -13.32 -10.05 -3.02
C PHE A 476 -13.33 -10.81 -1.71
N VAL A 477 -12.96 -10.15 -0.64
CA VAL A 477 -12.93 -10.74 0.71
C VAL A 477 -13.78 -9.89 1.63
N THR A 478 -14.67 -10.53 2.41
CA THR A 478 -15.38 -9.85 3.49
C THR A 478 -14.41 -9.47 4.60
N ALA A 479 -14.40 -8.21 5.03
CA ALA A 479 -13.62 -7.76 6.18
C ALA A 479 -13.94 -8.65 7.39
N ARG A 480 -12.91 -9.23 8.01
CA ARG A 480 -13.08 -10.28 9.01
C ARG A 480 -12.04 -10.22 10.11
N ILE A 481 -12.42 -10.75 11.27
CA ILE A 481 -11.50 -11.12 12.35
C ILE A 481 -11.32 -12.63 12.37
N GLU A 482 -10.16 -13.09 12.79
CA GLU A 482 -9.79 -14.50 12.87
C GLU A 482 -9.54 -14.88 14.32
N PHE A 483 -10.07 -16.03 14.75
CA PHE A 483 -9.90 -16.59 16.08
C PHE A 483 -9.25 -17.95 15.98
N TYR A 484 -8.24 -18.18 16.79
CA TYR A 484 -7.51 -19.44 16.86
C TYR A 484 -7.84 -20.13 18.17
N GLU A 485 -8.43 -21.34 18.12
CA GLU A 485 -8.77 -22.13 19.33
C GLU A 485 -7.51 -22.56 20.08
N HIS A 486 -6.43 -22.80 19.35
CA HIS A 486 -5.11 -23.11 19.90
C HIS A 486 -4.03 -22.65 18.89
N PRO A 487 -2.76 -22.48 19.32
CA PRO A 487 -1.66 -22.15 18.41
C PRO A 487 -1.64 -23.08 17.19
N THR A 488 -1.46 -22.53 16.00
CA THR A 488 -1.43 -23.23 14.70
C THR A 488 -2.75 -23.83 14.19
N ALA A 489 -3.89 -23.66 14.90
CA ALA A 489 -5.21 -24.07 14.42
C ALA A 489 -5.62 -23.32 13.14
N LEU A 490 -6.58 -23.87 12.40
CA LEU A 490 -7.26 -23.10 11.33
C LEU A 490 -8.19 -22.06 11.98
N PRO A 491 -8.17 -20.80 11.51
CA PRO A 491 -8.97 -19.75 12.13
C PRO A 491 -10.48 -19.97 11.93
N GLN A 492 -11.25 -19.64 12.95
CA GLN A 492 -12.66 -19.32 12.83
C GLN A 492 -12.78 -17.86 12.41
N VAL A 493 -13.64 -17.56 11.42
CA VAL A 493 -13.76 -16.24 10.84
C VAL A 493 -15.12 -15.63 11.14
N GLU A 494 -15.14 -14.38 11.56
CA GLU A 494 -16.33 -13.58 11.79
C GLU A 494 -16.21 -12.24 11.04
N ARG A 495 -17.34 -11.70 10.54
CA ARG A 495 -17.34 -10.39 9.86
C ARG A 495 -16.91 -9.29 10.82
N SER A 496 -16.14 -8.34 10.31
CA SER A 496 -15.60 -7.27 11.12
C SER A 496 -15.31 -6.00 10.29
N SER A 497 -14.67 -5.01 10.91
CA SER A 497 -14.24 -3.78 10.25
C SER A 497 -12.93 -3.95 9.49
N ILE A 498 -12.64 -3.04 8.57
CA ILE A 498 -11.34 -2.98 7.86
C ILE A 498 -10.17 -2.91 8.85
N LYS A 499 -10.29 -2.16 9.94
CA LYS A 499 -9.24 -2.05 10.97
C LYS A 499 -8.88 -3.40 11.58
N GLN A 500 -9.89 -4.25 11.86
CA GLN A 500 -9.67 -5.59 12.41
C GLN A 500 -9.17 -6.57 11.34
N ASP A 501 -9.63 -6.45 10.10
CA ASP A 501 -9.07 -7.23 8.98
C ASP A 501 -7.58 -6.94 8.78
N LEU A 502 -7.17 -5.68 8.87
CA LEU A 502 -5.77 -5.31 8.79
C LEU A 502 -4.96 -5.80 9.99
N HIS A 503 -5.57 -5.88 11.19
CA HIS A 503 -4.90 -6.35 12.42
C HIS A 503 -4.46 -7.82 12.38
N ARG A 504 -5.18 -8.68 11.67
CA ARG A 504 -4.87 -10.12 11.54
C ARG A 504 -3.75 -10.42 10.54
N ARG A 505 -3.28 -9.41 9.77
CA ARG A 505 -2.25 -9.58 8.75
C ARG A 505 -0.87 -9.82 9.37
N ASP A 506 0.09 -10.15 8.53
CA ASP A 506 1.43 -10.59 8.95
C ASP A 506 2.34 -9.44 9.41
N PHE A 507 2.52 -8.42 8.57
CA PHE A 507 3.48 -7.33 8.80
C PHE A 507 2.84 -5.96 8.60
N THR A 508 3.37 -4.94 9.31
CA THR A 508 2.87 -3.56 9.26
C THR A 508 2.78 -3.02 7.83
N ILE A 509 3.78 -3.29 6.98
CA ILE A 509 3.80 -2.85 5.57
C ILE A 509 2.69 -3.46 4.71
N ASN A 510 2.07 -4.56 5.14
CA ASN A 510 0.95 -5.21 4.47
C ASN A 510 -0.41 -4.83 5.10
N THR A 511 -0.43 -3.94 6.10
CA THR A 511 -1.66 -3.45 6.74
C THR A 511 -2.14 -2.10 6.19
N LEU A 512 -1.58 -1.67 5.09
CA LEU A 512 -2.01 -0.48 4.38
C LEU A 512 -3.26 -0.78 3.56
N ALA A 513 -4.22 0.14 3.59
CA ALA A 513 -5.43 0.05 2.79
C ALA A 513 -5.73 1.39 2.11
N ILE A 514 -6.32 1.36 0.93
CA ILE A 514 -6.83 2.55 0.27
C ILE A 514 -8.33 2.40 0.08
N CYS A 515 -9.07 3.41 0.53
CA CYS A 515 -10.53 3.47 0.34
C CYS A 515 -10.86 3.74 -1.13
N LEU A 516 -11.78 2.95 -1.67
CA LEU A 516 -12.25 3.06 -3.04
C LEU A 516 -13.66 3.68 -3.12
N ASP A 517 -14.32 3.97 -1.99
CA ASP A 517 -15.66 4.56 -1.96
C ASP A 517 -15.67 5.90 -2.72
N PRO A 518 -16.73 6.25 -3.48
CA PRO A 518 -16.74 7.43 -4.34
C PRO A 518 -16.44 8.75 -3.63
N ASP A 519 -16.93 8.91 -2.40
CA ASP A 519 -16.73 10.09 -1.54
C ASP A 519 -15.38 10.12 -0.83
N ARG A 520 -14.69 8.96 -0.72
CA ARG A 520 -13.42 8.76 -0.01
C ARG A 520 -12.31 8.15 -0.89
N TYR A 521 -12.49 8.13 -2.19
CA TYR A 521 -11.55 7.53 -3.15
C TYR A 521 -10.13 8.08 -2.99
N GLY A 522 -9.14 7.19 -2.85
CA GLY A 522 -7.74 7.54 -2.64
C GLY A 522 -7.35 7.83 -1.19
N GLU A 523 -8.25 7.70 -0.20
CA GLU A 523 -7.89 7.84 1.22
C GLU A 523 -7.04 6.65 1.67
N LEU A 524 -5.79 6.91 2.05
CA LEU A 524 -4.87 5.91 2.61
C LEU A 524 -5.14 5.71 4.09
N LEU A 525 -5.40 4.46 4.48
CA LEU A 525 -5.60 4.04 5.85
C LEU A 525 -4.34 3.33 6.36
N ASP A 526 -3.70 3.89 7.36
CA ASP A 526 -2.56 3.30 8.08
C ASP A 526 -2.84 3.32 9.59
N PHE A 527 -3.30 2.19 10.12
CA PHE A 527 -3.60 2.04 11.55
C PHE A 527 -2.39 1.54 12.37
N TYR A 528 -1.38 0.99 11.72
CA TYR A 528 -0.30 0.25 12.39
C TYR A 528 1.10 0.78 12.07
N GLY A 529 1.21 1.94 11.41
CA GLY A 529 2.49 2.58 11.09
C GLY A 529 3.23 1.93 9.92
N GLY A 530 2.48 1.23 9.04
CA GLY A 530 3.02 0.51 7.90
C GLY A 530 3.76 1.40 6.92
N GLU A 531 3.29 2.62 6.71
CA GLU A 531 3.95 3.56 5.81
C GLU A 531 5.31 4.02 6.33
N GLN A 532 5.43 4.22 7.65
CA GLN A 532 6.71 4.60 8.24
C GLN A 532 7.72 3.45 8.14
N ASP A 533 7.28 2.21 8.39
CA ASP A 533 8.12 1.02 8.22
C ASP A 533 8.49 0.82 6.74
N LEU A 534 7.59 1.09 5.81
CA LEU A 534 7.85 1.06 4.37
C LEU A 534 8.96 2.05 3.98
N LYS A 535 8.88 3.29 4.43
CA LYS A 535 9.92 4.33 4.20
C LYS A 535 11.27 3.98 4.83
N ARG A 536 11.27 3.24 5.94
CA ARG A 536 12.49 2.80 6.65
C ARG A 536 13.05 1.48 6.12
N GLY A 537 12.32 0.79 5.24
CA GLY A 537 12.68 -0.54 4.75
C GLY A 537 12.65 -1.61 5.85
N LEU A 538 11.62 -1.63 6.69
CA LEU A 538 11.50 -2.53 7.83
C LEU A 538 10.37 -3.55 7.64
N ILE A 539 10.67 -4.82 7.95
CA ILE A 539 9.68 -5.89 8.12
C ILE A 539 9.39 -6.04 9.62
N ARG A 540 8.21 -5.62 10.05
CA ARG A 540 7.79 -5.63 11.45
C ARG A 540 6.46 -6.35 11.61
N VAL A 541 6.35 -7.23 12.62
CA VAL A 541 5.07 -7.84 13.01
C VAL A 541 4.18 -6.83 13.76
N LEU A 542 2.87 -7.06 13.72
CA LEU A 542 1.90 -6.17 14.36
C LEU A 542 1.92 -6.28 15.90
N HIS A 543 2.16 -7.49 16.41
CA HIS A 543 2.15 -7.79 17.85
C HIS A 543 3.05 -8.99 18.18
N SER A 544 3.41 -9.13 19.45
CA SER A 544 4.36 -10.15 19.93
C SER A 544 3.88 -11.61 19.78
N LEU A 545 2.58 -11.84 19.60
CA LEU A 545 2.01 -13.17 19.40
C LEU A 545 1.89 -13.58 17.92
N SER A 546 2.32 -12.72 16.98
CA SER A 546 2.15 -12.95 15.55
C SER A 546 2.68 -14.30 15.07
N PHE A 547 3.84 -14.73 15.54
CA PHE A 547 4.43 -16.04 15.19
C PHE A 547 3.82 -17.19 15.99
N VAL A 548 3.18 -16.93 17.12
CA VAL A 548 2.40 -17.93 17.88
C VAL A 548 1.11 -18.27 17.16
N GLU A 549 0.44 -17.29 16.60
CA GLU A 549 -0.76 -17.49 15.79
C GLU A 549 -0.46 -18.21 14.48
N ASP A 550 0.58 -17.76 13.78
CA ASP A 550 1.00 -18.36 12.52
C ASP A 550 2.53 -18.41 12.37
N PRO A 551 3.17 -19.55 12.72
CA PRO A 551 4.60 -19.70 12.58
C PRO A 551 5.12 -19.60 11.14
N THR A 552 4.26 -19.82 10.11
CA THR A 552 4.68 -19.68 8.70
C THR A 552 5.03 -18.24 8.34
N ARG A 553 4.61 -17.26 9.13
CA ARG A 553 5.03 -15.86 8.98
C ARG A 553 6.55 -15.67 9.11
N MET A 554 7.29 -16.60 9.76
CA MET A 554 8.76 -16.57 9.79
C MET A 554 9.36 -16.75 8.39
N LEU A 555 8.83 -17.70 7.60
CA LEU A 555 9.25 -17.91 6.22
C LEU A 555 8.88 -16.70 5.34
N ARG A 556 7.70 -16.16 5.56
CA ARG A 556 7.22 -14.96 4.85
C ARG A 556 8.08 -13.72 5.17
N ALA A 557 8.54 -13.57 6.42
CA ALA A 557 9.43 -12.48 6.84
C ALA A 557 10.74 -12.49 6.03
N ALA A 558 11.42 -13.63 5.99
CA ALA A 558 12.67 -13.77 5.24
C ALA A 558 12.46 -13.60 3.72
N ARG A 559 11.33 -14.10 3.20
CA ARG A 559 10.96 -13.90 1.78
C ARG A 559 10.79 -12.43 1.44
N LEU A 560 10.00 -11.69 2.23
CA LEU A 560 9.75 -10.27 2.01
C LEU A 560 11.00 -9.42 2.24
N GLU A 561 11.83 -9.75 3.23
CA GLU A 561 13.11 -9.09 3.49
C GLU A 561 13.97 -9.09 2.22
N GLN A 562 14.12 -10.25 1.59
CA GLN A 562 14.95 -10.38 0.39
C GLN A 562 14.30 -9.83 -0.87
N ARG A 563 13.00 -10.07 -1.06
CA ARG A 563 12.26 -9.59 -2.22
C ARG A 563 12.22 -8.06 -2.31
N LEU A 564 12.05 -7.37 -1.17
CA LEU A 564 11.94 -5.92 -1.10
C LEU A 564 13.30 -5.23 -0.85
N GLY A 565 14.35 -5.96 -0.53
CA GLY A 565 15.63 -5.39 -0.08
C GLY A 565 15.51 -4.66 1.26
N PHE A 566 14.57 -5.09 2.10
CA PHE A 566 14.32 -4.56 3.44
C PHE A 566 15.11 -5.33 4.48
N ARG A 567 14.91 -5.00 5.76
CA ARG A 567 15.46 -5.75 6.90
C ARG A 567 14.38 -6.09 7.90
N ILE A 568 14.47 -7.26 8.50
CA ILE A 568 13.62 -7.63 9.64
C ILE A 568 13.98 -6.72 10.82
N GLU A 569 12.97 -6.14 11.46
CA GLU A 569 13.15 -5.29 12.64
C GLU A 569 13.65 -6.12 13.84
N GLU A 570 14.57 -5.56 14.64
CA GLU A 570 15.29 -6.25 15.70
C GLU A 570 14.38 -7.01 16.68
N ARG A 571 13.31 -6.36 17.14
CA ARG A 571 12.33 -7.01 18.02
C ARG A 571 11.58 -8.15 17.34
N THR A 572 11.28 -8.00 16.05
CA THR A 572 10.65 -9.03 15.22
C THR A 572 11.58 -10.24 15.07
N GLU A 573 12.88 -10.01 14.87
CA GLU A 573 13.90 -11.07 14.81
C GLU A 573 14.03 -11.84 16.13
N GLU A 574 14.03 -11.14 17.26
CA GLU A 574 13.99 -11.79 18.60
C GLU A 574 12.74 -12.68 18.77
N LEU A 575 11.58 -12.22 18.28
CA LEU A 575 10.33 -12.99 18.35
C LEU A 575 10.38 -14.24 17.47
N ILE A 576 11.07 -14.20 16.31
CA ILE A 576 11.34 -15.40 15.49
C ILE A 576 12.12 -16.40 16.32
N GLY A 577 13.24 -16.00 16.91
CA GLY A 577 14.09 -16.89 17.74
C GLY A 577 13.32 -17.56 18.88
N ASN A 578 12.41 -16.81 19.52
CA ASN A 578 11.59 -17.31 20.63
C ASN A 578 10.45 -18.25 20.21
N ALA A 579 10.10 -18.29 18.92
CA ALA A 579 8.93 -19.01 18.40
C ALA A 579 9.31 -20.19 17.47
N LEU A 580 10.60 -20.51 17.31
CA LEU A 580 11.08 -21.56 16.41
C LEU A 580 10.39 -22.91 16.65
N ASP A 581 10.27 -23.33 17.91
CA ASP A 581 9.67 -24.62 18.30
C ASP A 581 8.20 -24.77 17.84
N LEU A 582 7.51 -23.67 17.53
CA LEU A 582 6.14 -23.70 17.05
C LEU A 582 6.03 -24.22 15.60
N LEU A 583 7.12 -24.20 14.84
CA LEU A 583 7.18 -24.80 13.52
C LEU A 583 6.92 -26.31 13.58
N ASP A 584 7.32 -26.99 14.65
CA ASP A 584 7.06 -28.43 14.82
C ASP A 584 5.56 -28.76 14.86
N ARG A 585 4.77 -27.83 15.37
CA ARG A 585 3.30 -27.94 15.46
C ARG A 585 2.59 -27.51 14.19
N THR A 586 3.30 -26.89 13.25
CA THR A 586 2.74 -26.43 11.98
C THR A 586 2.64 -27.58 10.99
N THR A 587 1.53 -27.66 10.25
CA THR A 587 1.35 -28.74 9.29
C THR A 587 2.37 -28.66 8.15
N GLY A 588 2.84 -29.83 7.70
CA GLY A 588 3.86 -29.91 6.64
C GLY A 588 3.41 -29.23 5.34
N GLU A 589 2.10 -29.28 5.01
CA GLU A 589 1.56 -28.64 3.82
C GLU A 589 1.70 -27.12 3.84
N ARG A 590 1.51 -26.48 5.02
CA ARG A 590 1.65 -25.03 5.17
C ARG A 590 3.11 -24.61 5.03
N ILE A 591 4.04 -25.35 5.66
CA ILE A 591 5.48 -25.09 5.53
C ILE A 591 5.92 -25.27 4.08
N ARG A 592 5.51 -26.37 3.44
CA ARG A 592 5.82 -26.65 2.03
C ARG A 592 5.31 -25.54 1.13
N HIS A 593 4.09 -25.06 1.34
CA HIS A 593 3.52 -23.97 0.53
C HIS A 593 4.40 -22.69 0.59
N GLU A 594 4.76 -22.23 1.78
CA GLU A 594 5.62 -21.03 1.92
C GLU A 594 7.05 -21.27 1.40
N LEU A 595 7.58 -22.49 1.56
CA LEU A 595 8.87 -22.86 1.00
C LEU A 595 8.85 -22.80 -0.53
N TYR A 596 7.77 -23.27 -1.19
CA TYR A 596 7.63 -23.17 -2.63
C TYR A 596 7.53 -21.71 -3.09
N LEU A 597 6.78 -20.86 -2.39
CA LEU A 597 6.73 -19.44 -2.69
C LEU A 597 8.12 -18.75 -2.58
N ILE A 598 9.00 -19.23 -1.69
CA ILE A 598 10.39 -18.78 -1.61
C ILE A 598 11.18 -19.27 -2.84
N LEU A 599 11.00 -20.55 -3.22
CA LEU A 599 11.72 -21.15 -4.36
C LEU A 599 11.23 -20.63 -5.72
N GLU A 600 10.10 -19.93 -5.76
CA GLU A 600 9.57 -19.23 -6.94
C GLU A 600 10.11 -17.81 -7.09
N GLU A 601 10.79 -17.26 -6.08
CA GLU A 601 11.41 -15.95 -6.16
C GLU A 601 12.58 -15.96 -7.17
N GLU A 602 12.91 -14.80 -7.74
CA GLU A 602 13.99 -14.67 -8.73
C GLU A 602 15.35 -15.18 -8.20
N ARG A 603 15.62 -14.94 -6.91
CA ARG A 603 16.83 -15.36 -6.20
C ARG A 603 16.52 -16.02 -4.88
N PRO A 604 16.04 -17.27 -4.89
CA PRO A 604 15.57 -17.95 -3.69
C PRO A 604 16.67 -18.19 -2.64
N GLU A 605 17.94 -18.24 -3.06
CA GLU A 605 19.08 -18.42 -2.17
C GLU A 605 19.20 -17.33 -1.09
N GLY A 606 18.81 -16.10 -1.38
CA GLY A 606 18.81 -15.00 -0.40
C GLY A 606 17.92 -15.31 0.78
N ALA A 607 16.66 -15.64 0.53
CA ALA A 607 15.67 -15.96 1.56
C ALA A 607 16.02 -17.26 2.31
N LEU A 608 16.51 -18.29 1.61
CA LEU A 608 16.93 -19.56 2.24
C LEU A 608 18.10 -19.35 3.19
N CYS A 609 19.13 -18.57 2.79
CA CYS A 609 20.26 -18.30 3.66
C CYS A 609 19.85 -17.47 4.87
N ARG A 610 18.94 -16.52 4.69
CA ARG A 610 18.38 -15.77 5.83
C ARG A 610 17.60 -16.68 6.78
N LEU A 611 16.83 -17.64 6.27
CA LEU A 611 16.16 -18.65 7.11
C LEU A 611 17.14 -19.56 7.85
N ASP A 612 18.29 -19.88 7.24
CA ASP A 612 19.35 -20.65 7.88
C ASP A 612 20.00 -19.86 9.02
N GLU A 613 20.34 -18.59 8.80
CA GLU A 613 20.85 -17.66 9.81
C GLU A 613 19.89 -17.51 11.02
N LEU A 614 18.59 -17.45 10.75
CA LEU A 614 17.53 -17.35 11.75
C LEU A 614 17.23 -18.69 12.47
N GLY A 615 17.85 -19.81 12.06
CA GLY A 615 17.61 -21.15 12.60
C GLY A 615 16.32 -21.82 12.11
N VAL A 616 15.57 -21.17 11.23
CA VAL A 616 14.27 -21.66 10.72
C VAL A 616 14.43 -22.89 9.85
N LEU A 617 15.46 -22.96 8.97
CA LEU A 617 15.71 -24.13 8.12
C LEU A 617 16.02 -25.36 8.96
N ALA A 618 16.88 -25.23 9.98
CA ALA A 618 17.24 -26.33 10.89
C ALA A 618 16.03 -26.84 11.69
N GLN A 619 15.09 -25.93 12.05
CA GLN A 619 13.85 -26.29 12.73
C GLN A 619 12.84 -26.98 11.81
N ILE A 620 12.80 -26.62 10.52
CA ILE A 620 11.99 -27.37 9.54
C ILE A 620 12.52 -28.79 9.39
N TYR A 621 13.84 -28.90 9.16
CA TYR A 621 14.55 -30.17 9.13
C TYR A 621 16.07 -29.97 9.36
N PRO A 622 16.70 -30.68 10.31
CA PRO A 622 18.10 -30.40 10.75
C PRO A 622 19.16 -30.50 9.65
N GLY A 623 18.88 -31.25 8.59
CA GLY A 623 19.82 -31.44 7.46
C GLY A 623 19.75 -30.33 6.39
N LEU A 624 18.79 -29.41 6.47
CA LEU A 624 18.66 -28.31 5.51
C LEU A 624 19.64 -27.19 5.88
N LYS A 625 20.43 -26.74 4.89
CA LYS A 625 21.43 -25.67 5.07
C LYS A 625 21.57 -24.85 3.79
N CYS A 626 21.84 -23.55 3.96
CA CYS A 626 22.18 -22.65 2.89
C CYS A 626 23.63 -22.16 3.04
N ASP A 627 24.50 -22.67 2.21
CA ASP A 627 25.91 -22.32 2.17
C ASP A 627 26.35 -21.90 0.75
N ASP A 628 27.65 -21.58 0.58
CA ASP A 628 28.19 -21.15 -0.71
C ASP A 628 28.06 -22.22 -1.79
N TRP A 629 28.10 -23.52 -1.43
CA TRP A 629 27.83 -24.60 -2.37
C TRP A 629 26.41 -24.51 -2.94
N LEU A 630 25.41 -24.33 -2.11
CA LEU A 630 24.00 -24.22 -2.53
C LEU A 630 23.77 -22.96 -3.38
N ARG A 631 24.33 -21.81 -2.96
CA ARG A 631 24.26 -20.55 -3.73
C ARG A 631 24.81 -20.72 -5.14
N GLU A 632 25.99 -21.38 -5.27
CA GLU A 632 26.60 -21.63 -6.55
C GLU A 632 25.76 -22.57 -7.43
N ARG A 633 25.13 -23.62 -6.84
CA ARG A 633 24.27 -24.55 -7.59
C ARG A 633 22.98 -23.88 -8.04
N PHE A 634 22.39 -23.03 -7.21
CA PHE A 634 21.19 -22.27 -7.60
C PHE A 634 21.50 -21.28 -8.74
N ARG A 635 22.64 -20.61 -8.69
CA ARG A 635 23.10 -19.74 -9.77
C ARG A 635 23.28 -20.53 -11.09
N LYS A 636 23.95 -21.67 -11.03
CA LYS A 636 24.16 -22.55 -12.20
C LYS A 636 22.84 -23.07 -12.77
N LEU A 637 21.89 -23.44 -11.91
CA LEU A 637 20.55 -23.86 -12.33
C LEU A 637 19.87 -22.74 -13.15
N ARG A 638 19.85 -21.52 -12.63
CA ARG A 638 19.28 -20.34 -13.28
C ARG A 638 19.90 -20.07 -14.65
N GLU A 639 21.24 -19.96 -14.68
CA GLU A 639 22.00 -19.76 -15.92
C GLU A 639 21.72 -20.86 -16.96
N SER A 640 21.59 -22.10 -16.52
CA SER A 640 21.34 -23.24 -17.42
C SER A 640 19.92 -23.26 -17.98
N LEU A 641 18.92 -22.82 -17.18
CA LEU A 641 17.54 -22.66 -17.62
C LEU A 641 17.41 -21.50 -18.61
N GLU A 642 18.04 -20.36 -18.34
CA GLU A 642 18.08 -19.20 -19.24
C GLU A 642 18.76 -19.51 -20.58
N ALA A 643 19.85 -20.28 -20.55
CA ALA A 643 20.58 -20.70 -21.74
C ALA A 643 19.84 -21.77 -22.57
N GLY A 644 18.73 -22.34 -22.06
CA GLY A 644 18.01 -23.41 -22.74
C GLY A 644 18.85 -24.68 -22.98
N SER A 645 19.91 -24.89 -22.16
CA SER A 645 20.91 -25.96 -22.38
C SER A 645 20.34 -27.35 -22.29
N TRP A 646 19.18 -27.48 -21.62
CA TRP A 646 18.45 -28.73 -21.44
C TRP A 646 16.99 -28.51 -21.87
N GLU A 647 16.44 -29.40 -22.71
CA GLU A 647 15.04 -29.35 -23.15
C GLU A 647 14.10 -29.74 -21.99
N LEU A 648 13.98 -28.88 -21.01
CA LEU A 648 13.04 -29.03 -19.91
C LEU A 648 11.91 -28.02 -20.14
N ALA A 649 10.72 -28.50 -20.46
CA ALA A 649 9.51 -27.68 -20.45
C ALA A 649 9.17 -27.39 -18.97
N ALA A 650 9.68 -26.29 -18.43
CA ALA A 650 9.49 -25.93 -17.02
C ALA A 650 8.50 -24.78 -16.86
N SER A 651 7.35 -25.04 -16.22
CA SER A 651 6.50 -24.00 -15.62
C SER A 651 7.04 -23.60 -14.24
N GLY A 652 6.57 -22.47 -13.65
CA GLY A 652 7.06 -21.98 -12.38
C GLY A 652 7.13 -23.05 -11.27
N GLN A 653 6.06 -23.85 -11.11
CA GLN A 653 6.00 -24.93 -10.11
C GLN A 653 7.03 -26.07 -10.39
N GLN A 654 7.36 -26.31 -11.66
CA GLN A 654 8.42 -27.26 -12.02
C GLN A 654 9.81 -26.72 -11.70
N ILE A 655 10.03 -25.41 -11.73
CA ILE A 655 11.29 -24.80 -11.34
C ILE A 655 11.51 -24.90 -9.82
N SER A 656 10.48 -24.68 -9.02
CA SER A 656 10.55 -24.78 -7.56
C SER A 656 11.01 -26.14 -7.07
N ILE A 657 10.52 -27.23 -7.71
CA ILE A 657 10.93 -28.60 -7.35
C ILE A 657 12.41 -28.88 -7.71
N LEU A 658 12.96 -28.26 -8.75
CA LEU A 658 14.38 -28.36 -9.10
C LEU A 658 15.26 -27.67 -8.03
N TYR A 659 14.86 -26.49 -7.58
CA TYR A 659 15.54 -25.82 -6.45
C TYR A 659 15.45 -26.64 -5.17
N LEU A 660 14.28 -27.23 -4.88
CA LEU A 660 14.10 -28.10 -3.71
C LEU A 660 14.99 -29.34 -3.80
N ALA A 661 15.13 -29.93 -5.00
CA ALA A 661 16.02 -31.06 -5.20
C ALA A 661 17.49 -30.73 -4.94
N LEU A 662 17.95 -29.52 -5.27
CA LEU A 662 19.29 -29.04 -4.92
C LEU A 662 19.43 -28.78 -3.42
N LEU A 663 18.45 -28.17 -2.76
CA LEU A 663 18.43 -27.93 -1.32
C LEU A 663 18.56 -29.24 -0.54
N THR A 664 17.89 -30.30 -1.01
CA THR A 664 17.86 -31.62 -0.38
C THR A 664 18.96 -32.57 -0.86
N TYR A 665 19.76 -32.18 -1.85
CA TYR A 665 20.73 -33.03 -2.51
C TYR A 665 21.69 -33.75 -1.59
N ARG A 666 22.15 -33.07 -0.52
CA ARG A 666 23.15 -33.60 0.43
C ARG A 666 22.57 -34.47 1.55
N LEU A 667 21.25 -34.58 1.66
CA LEU A 667 20.59 -35.44 2.64
C LEU A 667 20.90 -36.92 2.35
N SER A 668 21.06 -37.73 3.38
CA SER A 668 21.04 -39.18 3.26
C SER A 668 19.64 -39.69 2.86
N ALA A 669 19.55 -40.95 2.42
CA ALA A 669 18.26 -41.51 2.06
C ALA A 669 17.23 -41.50 3.22
N SER A 670 17.69 -41.75 4.45
CA SER A 670 16.83 -41.73 5.63
C SER A 670 16.39 -40.32 6.03
N GLU A 671 17.28 -39.33 5.94
CA GLU A 671 16.93 -37.92 6.16
C GLU A 671 15.96 -37.40 5.12
N LEU A 672 16.15 -37.79 3.85
CA LEU A 672 15.24 -37.39 2.77
C LEU A 672 13.82 -37.94 2.98
N GLU A 673 13.70 -39.22 3.39
CA GLU A 673 12.38 -39.80 3.70
C GLU A 673 11.71 -39.08 4.88
N GLY A 674 12.47 -38.76 5.93
CA GLY A 674 11.96 -37.99 7.06
C GLY A 674 11.48 -36.58 6.64
N LEU A 675 12.20 -35.91 5.73
CA LEU A 675 11.76 -34.61 5.18
C LEU A 675 10.49 -34.72 4.30
N ILE A 676 10.43 -35.76 3.44
CA ILE A 676 9.25 -36.03 2.59
C ILE A 676 8.00 -36.23 3.45
N GLU A 677 8.12 -37.01 4.53
CA GLU A 677 7.03 -37.21 5.48
C GLU A 677 6.69 -35.92 6.23
N ARG A 678 7.69 -35.17 6.72
CA ARG A 678 7.51 -33.90 7.44
C ARG A 678 6.76 -32.87 6.63
N LEU A 679 7.09 -32.73 5.33
CA LEU A 679 6.48 -31.78 4.41
C LEU A 679 5.22 -32.31 3.71
N LYS A 680 4.86 -33.58 3.92
CA LYS A 680 3.74 -34.28 3.26
C LYS A 680 3.76 -34.08 1.74
N MET A 681 4.87 -34.42 1.13
CA MET A 681 5.10 -34.15 -0.30
C MET A 681 4.20 -35.00 -1.20
N ALA A 682 3.83 -34.46 -2.37
CA ALA A 682 3.10 -35.19 -3.39
C ALA A 682 3.95 -36.35 -3.96
N SER A 683 3.29 -37.41 -4.41
CA SER A 683 3.97 -38.64 -4.88
C SER A 683 4.96 -38.39 -6.00
N GLU A 684 4.62 -37.53 -6.95
CA GLU A 684 5.49 -37.21 -8.09
C GLU A 684 6.76 -36.45 -7.65
N GLU A 685 6.58 -35.44 -6.79
CA GLU A 685 7.68 -34.66 -6.22
C GLU A 685 8.62 -35.55 -5.40
N ALA A 686 8.06 -36.36 -4.50
CA ALA A 686 8.81 -37.30 -3.69
C ALA A 686 9.59 -38.31 -4.57
N THR A 687 9.01 -38.77 -5.68
CA THR A 687 9.67 -39.68 -6.60
C THR A 687 10.89 -39.03 -7.25
N LEU A 688 10.79 -37.75 -7.68
CA LEU A 688 11.93 -37.03 -8.25
C LEU A 688 13.06 -36.91 -7.21
N LEU A 689 12.76 -36.50 -5.98
CA LEU A 689 13.78 -36.35 -4.94
C LEU A 689 14.47 -37.68 -4.60
N ARG A 690 13.72 -38.78 -4.54
CA ARG A 690 14.26 -40.13 -4.35
C ARG A 690 15.17 -40.56 -5.50
N GLN A 691 14.76 -40.28 -6.74
CA GLN A 691 15.59 -40.57 -7.92
C GLN A 691 16.89 -39.78 -7.90
N VAL A 692 16.86 -38.46 -7.55
CA VAL A 692 18.04 -37.62 -7.40
C VAL A 692 18.98 -38.18 -6.34
N ASN A 693 18.46 -38.54 -5.17
CA ASN A 693 19.27 -39.11 -4.08
C ASN A 693 19.89 -40.45 -4.45
N LYS A 694 19.13 -41.33 -5.16
CA LYS A 694 19.62 -42.62 -5.63
C LYS A 694 20.71 -42.43 -6.70
N LEU A 695 20.53 -41.56 -7.66
CA LEU A 695 21.53 -41.32 -8.71
C LEU A 695 22.81 -40.70 -8.11
N ARG A 696 22.69 -39.79 -7.15
CA ARG A 696 23.82 -39.24 -6.38
C ARG A 696 24.64 -40.37 -5.70
N SER A 697 23.96 -41.34 -5.08
CA SER A 697 24.61 -42.48 -4.42
C SER A 697 25.40 -43.34 -5.42
N SER A 698 25.07 -43.31 -6.71
CA SER A 698 25.76 -44.02 -7.80
C SER A 698 26.82 -43.17 -8.49
N GLU A 699 27.15 -41.96 -8.02
CA GLU A 699 28.14 -41.08 -8.66
C GLU A 699 29.54 -41.73 -8.76
N SER A 700 29.98 -42.43 -7.72
CA SER A 700 31.25 -43.09 -7.69
C SER A 700 31.34 -44.23 -8.75
N GLU A 701 30.27 -45.02 -8.85
CA GLU A 701 30.12 -46.04 -9.88
C GLU A 701 30.09 -45.39 -11.28
N LEU A 702 29.28 -44.33 -11.46
CA LEU A 702 29.19 -43.63 -12.74
C LEU A 702 30.55 -43.00 -13.11
N ALA A 703 31.36 -42.54 -12.16
CA ALA A 703 32.69 -41.96 -12.41
C ALA A 703 33.71 -43.00 -12.97
N GLU A 704 33.53 -44.27 -12.69
CA GLU A 704 34.41 -45.37 -13.15
C GLU A 704 33.97 -46.01 -14.45
N ILE A 705 32.72 -45.86 -14.85
CA ILE A 705 32.16 -46.45 -16.08
C ILE A 705 32.79 -45.75 -17.32
N HIS A 706 33.38 -46.55 -18.22
CA HIS A 706 33.95 -46.10 -19.48
C HIS A 706 33.12 -46.46 -20.71
N ARG A 707 32.34 -47.54 -20.64
CA ARG A 707 31.56 -47.98 -21.80
C ARG A 707 30.23 -47.22 -21.91
N PRO A 708 29.91 -46.67 -23.09
CA PRO A 708 28.63 -45.95 -23.33
C PRO A 708 27.38 -46.80 -23.00
N SER A 709 27.38 -48.09 -23.34
CA SER A 709 26.31 -49.00 -23.01
C SER A 709 26.06 -49.12 -21.51
N ALA A 710 27.10 -49.16 -20.70
CA ALA A 710 26.99 -49.24 -19.25
C ALA A 710 26.48 -47.91 -18.65
N ILE A 711 26.91 -46.74 -19.18
CA ILE A 711 26.37 -45.43 -18.84
C ILE A 711 24.86 -45.38 -19.12
N TYR A 712 24.47 -45.78 -20.35
CA TYR A 712 23.06 -45.84 -20.73
C TYR A 712 22.24 -46.75 -19.81
N ARG A 713 22.68 -47.96 -19.52
CA ARG A 713 21.97 -48.92 -18.66
C ARG A 713 21.74 -48.37 -17.26
N LEU A 714 22.71 -47.67 -16.70
CA LEU A 714 22.59 -47.05 -15.39
C LEU A 714 21.60 -45.87 -15.41
N LEU A 715 21.60 -45.04 -16.48
CA LEU A 715 20.85 -43.80 -16.52
C LEU A 715 19.45 -43.86 -17.14
N LYS A 716 19.14 -44.90 -17.96
CA LYS A 716 17.91 -45.02 -18.75
C LYS A 716 16.60 -45.00 -17.93
N HIS A 717 16.66 -45.27 -16.63
CA HIS A 717 15.50 -45.32 -15.76
C HIS A 717 15.25 -44.00 -15.00
N TYR A 718 16.16 -43.03 -15.13
CA TYR A 718 16.01 -41.74 -14.49
C TYR A 718 15.38 -40.70 -15.41
N SER A 719 14.57 -39.81 -14.82
CA SER A 719 13.94 -38.72 -15.57
C SER A 719 14.98 -37.71 -16.08
N PRO A 720 14.72 -36.97 -17.15
CA PRO A 720 15.61 -35.88 -17.60
C PRO A 720 15.89 -34.86 -16.51
N GLN A 721 14.86 -34.54 -15.68
CA GLN A 721 15.02 -33.62 -14.53
C GLN A 721 16.01 -34.19 -13.49
N THR A 722 15.92 -35.48 -13.16
CA THR A 722 16.86 -36.15 -12.25
C THR A 722 18.30 -36.02 -12.74
N ILE A 723 18.52 -36.35 -14.01
CA ILE A 723 19.87 -36.28 -14.62
C ILE A 723 20.39 -34.85 -14.62
N PHE A 724 19.53 -33.89 -14.94
CA PHE A 724 19.87 -32.48 -14.93
C PHE A 724 20.26 -31.97 -13.54
N ILE A 725 19.51 -32.29 -12.50
CA ILE A 725 19.85 -31.87 -11.13
C ILE A 725 21.19 -32.45 -10.67
N VAL A 726 21.46 -33.74 -10.94
CA VAL A 726 22.77 -34.34 -10.58
C VAL A 726 23.89 -33.71 -11.42
N TRP A 727 23.67 -33.37 -12.69
CA TRP A 727 24.62 -32.66 -13.53
C TRP A 727 24.95 -31.26 -12.98
N ILE A 728 23.95 -30.50 -12.47
CA ILE A 728 24.17 -29.21 -11.78
C ILE A 728 24.95 -29.41 -10.47
N ALA A 729 24.56 -30.42 -9.69
CA ALA A 729 25.01 -30.60 -8.29
C ALA A 729 26.40 -31.25 -8.16
N THR A 730 26.78 -32.14 -9.09
CA THR A 730 28.01 -32.92 -8.94
C THR A 730 29.28 -32.05 -9.03
N ASP A 731 30.26 -32.34 -8.19
CA ASP A 731 31.60 -31.75 -8.28
C ASP A 731 32.54 -32.52 -9.23
N SER A 732 32.16 -33.78 -9.59
CA SER A 732 32.92 -34.62 -10.44
C SER A 732 32.78 -34.26 -11.94
N GLU A 733 33.85 -33.77 -12.54
CA GLU A 733 33.93 -33.48 -13.97
C GLU A 733 33.65 -34.74 -14.83
N SER A 734 34.12 -35.90 -14.40
CA SER A 734 33.90 -37.17 -15.10
C SER A 734 32.43 -37.58 -15.10
N VAL A 735 31.73 -37.45 -13.96
CA VAL A 735 30.31 -37.67 -13.84
C VAL A 735 29.54 -36.71 -14.75
N ARG A 736 29.88 -35.43 -14.68
CA ARG A 736 29.21 -34.37 -15.46
C ARG A 736 29.29 -34.68 -16.96
N LYS A 737 30.45 -35.04 -17.47
CA LYS A 737 30.61 -35.41 -18.88
C LYS A 737 29.79 -36.64 -19.29
N ARG A 738 29.63 -37.61 -18.40
CA ARG A 738 28.85 -38.85 -18.70
C ARG A 738 27.35 -38.56 -18.68
N LEU A 739 26.87 -37.74 -17.75
CA LEU A 739 25.48 -37.25 -17.73
C LEU A 739 25.14 -36.46 -18.99
N GLU A 740 26.06 -35.57 -19.41
CA GLU A 740 25.91 -34.81 -20.63
C GLU A 740 25.92 -35.70 -21.90
N LEU A 741 26.84 -36.66 -21.98
CA LEU A 741 26.90 -37.63 -23.05
C LEU A 741 25.60 -38.41 -23.14
N HIS A 742 25.06 -38.91 -22.02
CA HIS A 742 23.77 -39.57 -22.00
C HIS A 742 22.66 -38.67 -22.50
N HIS A 743 22.57 -37.46 -21.99
CA HIS A 743 21.51 -36.51 -22.34
C HIS A 743 21.57 -36.12 -23.83
N ARG A 744 22.75 -35.85 -24.39
CA ARG A 744 22.91 -35.34 -25.76
C ARG A 744 22.95 -36.46 -26.82
N LYS A 745 23.47 -37.66 -26.47
CA LYS A 745 23.74 -38.71 -27.48
C LYS A 745 23.10 -40.03 -27.12
N LEU A 746 23.41 -40.60 -25.93
CA LEU A 746 23.13 -42.03 -25.72
C LEU A 746 21.62 -42.32 -25.61
N ARG A 747 20.82 -41.45 -25.06
CA ARG A 747 19.37 -41.67 -24.91
C ARG A 747 18.60 -41.74 -26.23
N PHE A 748 19.21 -41.29 -27.34
CA PHE A 748 18.59 -41.28 -28.66
C PHE A 748 19.06 -42.47 -29.55
N VAL A 749 20.02 -43.26 -29.07
CA VAL A 749 20.54 -44.39 -29.82
C VAL A 749 19.54 -45.55 -29.75
N GLU A 750 18.99 -45.88 -30.91
CA GLU A 750 18.09 -47.02 -31.06
C GLU A 750 18.63 -47.97 -32.13
N PRO A 751 18.52 -49.31 -31.96
CA PRO A 751 18.83 -50.25 -33.00
C PRO A 751 17.84 -50.09 -34.17
N GLU A 752 18.28 -50.36 -35.40
CA GLU A 752 17.39 -50.42 -36.55
C GLU A 752 16.50 -51.65 -36.55
N ILE A 753 16.96 -52.75 -35.96
CA ILE A 753 16.16 -53.95 -35.72
C ILE A 753 15.23 -53.70 -34.52
N ASP A 754 13.95 -53.74 -34.79
CA ASP A 754 12.88 -53.63 -33.81
C ASP A 754 12.18 -54.98 -33.49
N GLY A 755 11.14 -54.93 -32.64
CA GLY A 755 10.34 -56.13 -32.29
C GLY A 755 9.58 -56.73 -33.47
N GLU A 756 9.17 -55.96 -34.48
CA GLU A 756 8.49 -56.46 -35.67
C GLU A 756 9.45 -57.21 -36.55
N TYR A 757 10.65 -56.77 -36.72
CA TYR A 757 11.70 -57.46 -37.43
C TYR A 757 12.00 -58.86 -36.82
N LEU A 758 12.16 -58.89 -35.46
CA LEU A 758 12.38 -60.17 -34.77
C LEU A 758 11.19 -61.15 -34.89
N LYS A 759 9.96 -60.64 -34.98
CA LYS A 759 8.79 -61.51 -35.31
C LYS A 759 8.86 -62.03 -36.70
N ALA A 760 9.24 -61.23 -37.70
CA ALA A 760 9.40 -61.63 -39.09
C ALA A 760 10.47 -62.76 -39.24
N MET A 761 11.48 -62.78 -38.38
CA MET A 761 12.44 -63.90 -38.28
C MET A 761 11.89 -65.14 -37.59
N GLY A 762 10.60 -65.19 -37.22
CA GLY A 762 9.96 -66.35 -36.64
C GLY A 762 10.14 -66.48 -35.12
N LEU A 763 10.67 -65.46 -34.43
CA LEU A 763 10.80 -65.46 -32.99
C LEU A 763 9.45 -65.16 -32.33
N LYS A 764 9.15 -65.82 -31.21
CA LYS A 764 7.94 -65.53 -30.44
C LYS A 764 8.21 -64.34 -29.44
N PRO A 765 7.28 -63.35 -29.34
CA PRO A 765 7.38 -62.26 -28.35
C PRO A 765 7.54 -62.83 -26.93
N GLY A 766 8.53 -62.32 -26.21
CA GLY A 766 8.85 -62.77 -24.84
C GLY A 766 10.11 -62.12 -24.28
N PRO A 767 10.60 -62.59 -23.13
CA PRO A 767 11.83 -62.00 -22.49
C PRO A 767 13.07 -62.03 -23.39
N LEU A 768 13.15 -62.96 -24.36
CA LEU A 768 14.23 -63.10 -25.33
C LEU A 768 14.29 -61.84 -26.26
N PHE A 769 13.14 -61.29 -26.66
CA PHE A 769 13.11 -60.04 -27.44
C PHE A 769 13.78 -58.90 -26.71
N GLY A 770 13.42 -58.71 -25.44
CA GLY A 770 14.02 -57.63 -24.61
C GLY A 770 15.56 -57.83 -24.48
N ARG A 771 16.00 -59.06 -24.34
CA ARG A 771 17.46 -59.36 -24.25
C ARG A 771 18.18 -59.08 -25.57
N ILE A 772 17.62 -59.49 -26.71
CA ILE A 772 18.21 -59.25 -28.05
C ILE A 772 18.22 -57.74 -28.33
N LEU A 773 17.10 -57.02 -28.16
CA LEU A 773 17.03 -55.58 -28.41
C LEU A 773 17.96 -54.77 -27.48
N SER A 774 18.12 -55.19 -26.23
CA SER A 774 19.09 -54.60 -25.30
C SER A 774 20.54 -54.84 -25.73
N ALA A 775 20.88 -56.07 -26.18
CA ALA A 775 22.22 -56.41 -26.66
C ALA A 775 22.56 -55.64 -27.97
N LEU A 776 21.60 -55.46 -28.88
CA LEU A 776 21.75 -54.66 -30.10
C LEU A 776 21.99 -53.18 -29.76
N ARG A 777 21.20 -52.65 -28.83
CA ARG A 777 21.39 -51.26 -28.36
C ARG A 777 22.77 -51.06 -27.70
N ASP A 778 23.17 -52.00 -26.85
CA ASP A 778 24.46 -51.93 -26.18
C ASP A 778 25.63 -51.98 -27.22
N ALA A 779 25.54 -52.83 -28.25
CA ALA A 779 26.56 -52.89 -29.30
C ALA A 779 26.58 -51.61 -30.15
N ARG A 780 25.44 -51.00 -30.45
CA ARG A 780 25.37 -49.70 -31.11
C ARG A 780 25.98 -48.58 -30.24
N LEU A 781 25.66 -48.56 -28.97
CA LEU A 781 26.15 -47.57 -28.02
C LEU A 781 27.68 -47.66 -27.89
N ASP A 782 28.23 -48.90 -27.89
CA ASP A 782 29.68 -49.11 -27.76
C ASP A 782 30.41 -49.07 -29.13
N GLU A 783 29.69 -48.69 -30.21
CA GLU A 783 30.20 -48.59 -31.59
C GLU A 783 30.76 -49.90 -32.12
N GLU A 784 30.35 -51.06 -31.56
CA GLU A 784 30.67 -52.38 -32.02
C GLU A 784 29.89 -52.78 -33.29
N VAL A 785 28.73 -52.12 -33.54
CA VAL A 785 27.81 -52.31 -34.67
C VAL A 785 27.36 -50.94 -35.16
N ALA A 786 27.48 -50.70 -36.48
CA ALA A 786 27.12 -49.41 -37.08
C ALA A 786 26.05 -49.46 -38.16
N SER A 787 25.76 -50.68 -38.68
CA SER A 787 24.83 -50.90 -39.80
C SER A 787 23.78 -51.98 -39.50
N LEU A 788 22.68 -51.98 -40.27
CA LEU A 788 21.64 -53.00 -40.19
C LEU A 788 22.15 -54.42 -40.46
N GLU A 789 23.15 -54.56 -41.39
CA GLU A 789 23.75 -55.86 -41.69
C GLU A 789 24.56 -56.41 -40.54
N GLU A 790 25.31 -55.54 -39.82
CA GLU A 790 26.04 -55.92 -38.61
C GLU A 790 25.10 -56.26 -37.46
N GLU A 791 23.94 -55.60 -37.35
CA GLU A 791 22.90 -55.92 -36.39
C GLU A 791 22.33 -57.32 -36.66
N LYS A 792 22.01 -57.64 -37.92
CA LYS A 792 21.56 -58.98 -38.31
C LYS A 792 22.55 -60.10 -37.96
N ALA A 793 23.83 -59.87 -38.25
CA ALA A 793 24.90 -60.78 -37.90
C ALA A 793 25.01 -61.03 -36.41
N LEU A 794 24.84 -59.91 -35.60
CA LEU A 794 24.81 -59.99 -34.14
C LEU A 794 23.61 -60.76 -33.60
N VAL A 795 22.42 -60.60 -34.19
CA VAL A 795 21.18 -61.40 -33.84
C VAL A 795 21.41 -62.87 -34.09
N GLU A 796 21.96 -63.21 -35.23
CA GLU A 796 22.25 -64.64 -35.58
C GLU A 796 23.26 -65.25 -34.60
N LYS A 797 24.33 -64.46 -34.24
CA LYS A 797 25.31 -64.91 -33.28
C LYS A 797 24.73 -65.07 -31.89
N LEU A 798 23.79 -64.14 -31.42
CA LEU A 798 23.10 -64.28 -30.16
C LEU A 798 22.17 -65.45 -30.07
N LEU A 799 21.51 -65.81 -31.19
CA LEU A 799 20.63 -66.94 -31.29
C LEU A 799 21.38 -68.29 -31.34
N SER A 800 22.60 -68.32 -31.91
CA SER A 800 23.43 -69.55 -31.94
C SER A 800 24.11 -69.84 -30.61
N ARG A 801 24.28 -68.85 -29.70
CA ARG A 801 24.83 -69.05 -28.35
C ARG A 801 23.75 -69.58 -27.41
N LYS A 802 23.91 -70.82 -26.88
CA LYS A 802 23.00 -71.52 -25.95
C LYS A 802 22.80 -70.73 -24.59
N GLU A 803 23.55 -69.64 -24.35
CA GLU A 803 23.52 -68.81 -23.12
C GLU A 803 22.26 -67.95 -22.97
N LEU A 804 21.43 -67.82 -24.04
CA LEU A 804 20.17 -67.04 -23.95
C LEU A 804 18.96 -67.98 -23.74
N ALA A 805 19.10 -69.27 -23.64
CA ALA A 805 18.06 -70.24 -23.45
C ALA A 805 17.72 -70.60 -21.96
N SER A 806 18.38 -70.00 -21.00
CA SER A 806 18.14 -70.21 -19.55
C SER A 806 17.56 -68.97 -18.90
#